data_4a7bc420a6b182a4831999c28f5a695b
#
_entry.id   4a7bc420a6b182a4831999c28f5a695b
#
_cell.length_a   1.000
_cell.length_b   1.000
_cell.length_c   1.000
_cell.angle_alpha   90.00
_cell.angle_beta   90.00
_cell.angle_gamma   90.00
#
_symmetry.space_group_name_H-M   'P 1'
#
loop_
_entity.id
_entity.type
_entity.pdbx_description
1 polymer ?
#
loop_
_entity_poly.entity_id
_entity_poly.type
_entity_poly.pdbx_seq_one_letter_code
_entity_poly.pdbx_strand_id
1 'polypeptide(L)'
;MGYNTNWIDEILRTGVSHVHNLMFKGGTAKTNYVVNMNYRNLQGIFHKSDKEEFQGRAEVNHSMFDDKLNIKLQLLANKTGYTSTTDGGSYDTYSWRQAMIHNPTEPIKNADGTWYENTGIFNYDNPMARIYESDGQQDLQQIRISGNVAYRPIKDLTLNALLSYDRISQTGGYYETKHHISTVRDGRNGYASTGSANNMTKLIELTAQYHKTFDGHTVQALAGYSYQQMNYNRQYEQNYDFPTDLFSWHNIGVGQALKKGLATEYSYWLDTNLIGFFGRINYNYRDRYLLMAALRHEAASQLEGTHQPWGNFPSVSVGWRVTNEPFMRNQKVFDDLKLRAGYGVTGSQPSDSFLGKSLLGYGDYYLYNGKWIRALQPTQNSNSSLKWEEKHEVDVGVDFSILDYRINGTIDYYYRLIKGLLYDYSVPSPPNLYTTTRANVGEMSNRGIEVMINAIPVKTHDLTWSSTITFSTNTNKLKSLSNDLYKTSSDYFMTGWIEEPVKTESHIVRIGHRVGDIYGFKVVGVDDNGKWIYLNHEGKEVNYDDFTHAFEDKQILGNGVPKWYLGFNNQVKYKNWDLAVNMRGAFGFQIINGVRMFYENRSRQDWNRLRSAYDKVFGKAVLNTLCSEEFNSYYVEDGDYWKIDNITLGYNFKKIGKYIKALRLYATVNNAITITGYKGIDPEVTTAGLNPGYDNRDIYPHTRSFTFGTVVTF
;
A
#
# COMPACT_ATOMS: atom_id res chain seq x y z
N MET A 1 -35.29 8.40 -29.52
CA MET A 1 -34.58 8.10 -28.26
C MET A 1 -35.27 6.91 -27.64
N GLY A 2 -34.62 5.76 -27.59
CA GLY A 2 -35.25 4.50 -27.15
C GLY A 2 -34.43 3.72 -26.14
N TYR A 3 -33.23 4.20 -25.77
CA TYR A 3 -32.33 3.49 -24.86
C TYR A 3 -32.34 4.13 -23.46
N ASN A 4 -32.15 3.27 -22.44
CA ASN A 4 -31.99 3.66 -21.04
C ASN A 4 -30.93 2.72 -20.42
N THR A 5 -29.69 2.86 -20.88
CA THR A 5 -28.56 2.00 -20.51
C THR A 5 -28.02 2.42 -19.14
N ASN A 6 -28.01 1.52 -18.18
CA ASN A 6 -27.29 1.69 -16.94
C ASN A 6 -25.87 1.15 -17.11
N TRP A 7 -24.97 1.97 -17.58
CA TRP A 7 -23.60 1.59 -17.92
C TRP A 7 -22.82 0.97 -16.75
N ILE A 8 -23.14 1.40 -15.51
CA ILE A 8 -22.49 0.83 -14.32
C ILE A 8 -22.95 -0.63 -14.13
N ASP A 9 -24.23 -0.91 -14.22
CA ASP A 9 -24.75 -2.28 -14.07
C ASP A 9 -24.24 -3.20 -15.19
N GLU A 10 -24.04 -2.66 -16.40
CA GLU A 10 -23.54 -3.44 -17.53
C GLU A 10 -22.10 -3.94 -17.35
N ILE A 11 -21.23 -3.16 -16.72
CA ILE A 11 -19.83 -3.57 -16.47
C ILE A 11 -19.68 -4.41 -15.22
N LEU A 12 -20.71 -4.48 -14.37
CA LEU A 12 -20.67 -5.17 -13.08
C LEU A 12 -21.38 -6.52 -13.10
N ARG A 13 -20.95 -7.40 -12.21
CA ARG A 13 -21.58 -8.68 -11.92
C ARG A 13 -21.58 -8.98 -10.43
N THR A 14 -22.39 -9.92 -9.97
CA THR A 14 -22.25 -10.52 -8.66
C THR A 14 -21.09 -11.52 -8.70
N GLY A 15 -19.98 -11.21 -8.03
CA GLY A 15 -18.83 -12.12 -7.92
C GLY A 15 -19.11 -13.28 -6.96
N VAL A 16 -18.83 -14.50 -7.39
CA VAL A 16 -18.91 -15.71 -6.56
C VAL A 16 -17.52 -16.26 -6.34
N SER A 17 -17.09 -16.35 -5.08
CA SER A 17 -15.75 -16.79 -4.71
C SER A 17 -15.80 -18.00 -3.79
N HIS A 18 -14.80 -18.86 -3.88
CA HIS A 18 -14.66 -19.98 -2.94
C HIS A 18 -13.21 -20.17 -2.51
N VAL A 19 -13.04 -20.58 -1.25
CA VAL A 19 -11.74 -20.79 -0.62
C VAL A 19 -11.75 -22.16 0.09
N HIS A 20 -10.77 -22.98 -0.20
CA HIS A 20 -10.57 -24.29 0.41
C HIS A 20 -9.20 -24.34 1.09
N ASN A 21 -9.18 -24.74 2.34
CA ASN A 21 -7.94 -24.91 3.10
C ASN A 21 -7.88 -26.32 3.69
N LEU A 22 -6.76 -27.00 3.49
CA LEU A 22 -6.50 -28.34 4.02
C LEU A 22 -5.19 -28.32 4.78
N MET A 23 -5.23 -28.72 6.06
CA MET A 23 -4.06 -28.76 6.91
C MET A 23 -3.86 -30.14 7.54
N PHE A 24 -2.67 -30.67 7.37
CA PHE A 24 -2.20 -31.87 8.03
C PHE A 24 -1.07 -31.54 9.01
N LYS A 25 -1.16 -32.06 10.21
CA LYS A 25 -0.08 -31.92 11.19
C LYS A 25 0.09 -33.24 11.95
N GLY A 26 1.33 -33.58 12.24
CA GLY A 26 1.64 -34.79 12.97
C GLY A 26 3.10 -34.84 13.39
N GLY A 27 3.46 -35.94 14.03
CA GLY A 27 4.85 -36.20 14.38
C GLY A 27 5.02 -36.84 15.76
N THR A 28 6.28 -36.87 16.18
CA THR A 28 6.76 -37.35 17.47
C THR A 28 7.44 -36.19 18.23
N ALA A 29 7.94 -36.44 19.44
CA ALA A 29 8.71 -35.46 20.18
C ALA A 29 9.97 -35.00 19.43
N LYS A 30 10.57 -35.87 18.59
CA LYS A 30 11.79 -35.54 17.83
C LYS A 30 11.52 -35.01 16.42
N THR A 31 10.43 -35.43 15.80
CA THR A 31 10.10 -35.02 14.42
C THR A 31 8.66 -34.58 14.35
N ASN A 32 8.41 -33.38 13.90
CA ASN A 32 7.06 -32.90 13.62
C ASN A 32 6.98 -32.23 12.25
N TYR A 33 5.78 -32.28 11.69
CA TYR A 33 5.51 -31.68 10.39
C TYR A 33 4.15 -30.97 10.34
N VAL A 34 4.08 -29.97 9.49
CA VAL A 34 2.83 -29.30 9.12
C VAL A 34 2.83 -29.16 7.60
N VAL A 35 1.74 -29.59 6.98
CA VAL A 35 1.48 -29.36 5.55
C VAL A 35 0.17 -28.62 5.43
N ASN A 36 0.17 -27.50 4.71
CA ASN A 36 -1.01 -26.70 4.44
C ASN A 36 -1.16 -26.52 2.94
N MET A 37 -2.37 -26.74 2.42
CA MET A 37 -2.76 -26.49 1.04
C MET A 37 -3.94 -25.54 1.04
N ASN A 38 -3.86 -24.51 0.24
CA ASN A 38 -4.90 -23.49 0.09
C ASN A 38 -5.22 -23.31 -1.38
N TYR A 39 -6.49 -23.35 -1.72
CA TYR A 39 -7.00 -23.03 -3.05
C TYR A 39 -8.02 -21.92 -2.94
N ARG A 40 -7.91 -20.92 -3.81
CA ARG A 40 -8.83 -19.79 -3.90
C ARG A 40 -9.22 -19.58 -5.34
N ASN A 41 -10.51 -19.39 -5.57
CA ASN A 41 -11.03 -18.85 -6.80
C ASN A 41 -11.87 -17.63 -6.45
N LEU A 42 -11.44 -16.46 -6.88
CA LEU A 42 -12.00 -15.18 -6.51
C LEU A 42 -12.52 -14.49 -7.76
N GLN A 43 -13.82 -14.24 -7.82
CA GLN A 43 -14.42 -13.42 -8.87
C GLN A 43 -14.61 -12.01 -8.37
N GLY A 44 -14.08 -11.03 -9.11
CA GLY A 44 -14.36 -9.62 -8.90
C GLY A 44 -15.75 -9.22 -9.41
N ILE A 45 -16.18 -8.03 -9.02
CA ILE A 45 -17.48 -7.47 -9.43
C ILE A 45 -17.49 -6.96 -10.88
N PHE A 46 -16.33 -6.73 -11.50
CA PHE A 46 -16.25 -6.40 -12.91
C PHE A 46 -16.21 -7.66 -13.77
N HIS A 47 -16.73 -7.59 -14.97
CA HIS A 47 -16.56 -8.65 -15.96
C HIS A 47 -15.07 -8.87 -16.24
N LYS A 48 -14.66 -10.13 -16.45
CA LYS A 48 -13.26 -10.55 -16.70
C LYS A 48 -12.28 -10.16 -15.58
N SER A 49 -12.72 -9.98 -14.34
CA SER A 49 -11.84 -9.74 -13.20
C SER A 49 -11.82 -10.97 -12.28
N ASP A 50 -11.07 -11.98 -12.66
CA ASP A 50 -10.99 -13.28 -11.99
C ASP A 50 -9.56 -13.54 -11.51
N LYS A 51 -9.43 -14.16 -10.32
CA LYS A 51 -8.16 -14.59 -9.75
C LYS A 51 -8.27 -16.03 -9.24
N GLU A 52 -7.33 -16.86 -9.64
CA GLU A 52 -7.16 -18.22 -9.12
C GLU A 52 -5.80 -18.33 -8.41
N GLU A 53 -5.79 -18.95 -7.24
CA GLU A 53 -4.56 -19.11 -6.45
C GLU A 53 -4.51 -20.49 -5.82
N PHE A 54 -3.40 -21.18 -6.02
CA PHE A 54 -3.04 -22.40 -5.32
C PHE A 54 -1.75 -22.18 -4.52
N GLN A 55 -1.79 -22.45 -3.22
CA GLN A 55 -0.65 -22.34 -2.32
C GLN A 55 -0.44 -23.64 -1.54
N GLY A 56 0.78 -24.15 -1.57
CA GLY A 56 1.25 -25.26 -0.74
C GLY A 56 2.36 -24.80 0.19
N ARG A 57 2.27 -25.16 1.47
CA ARG A 57 3.34 -24.98 2.46
C ARG A 57 3.60 -26.28 3.19
N ALA A 58 4.86 -26.67 3.26
CA ALA A 58 5.30 -27.79 4.07
C ALA A 58 6.41 -27.32 5.02
N GLU A 59 6.36 -27.77 6.25
CA GLU A 59 7.37 -27.52 7.27
C GLU A 59 7.67 -28.83 7.99
N VAL A 60 8.94 -29.15 8.12
CA VAL A 60 9.45 -30.29 8.88
C VAL A 60 10.48 -29.79 9.86
N ASN A 61 10.33 -30.19 11.10
CA ASN A 61 11.27 -29.91 12.18
C ASN A 61 11.75 -31.21 12.78
N HIS A 62 13.09 -31.39 12.89
CA HIS A 62 13.70 -32.58 13.40
C HIS A 62 14.81 -32.29 14.40
N SER A 63 14.72 -32.85 15.60
CA SER A 63 15.71 -32.75 16.68
C SER A 63 16.54 -34.03 16.79
N MET A 64 17.85 -33.88 16.89
CA MET A 64 18.84 -34.96 17.00
C MET A 64 19.80 -34.72 18.17
N PHE A 65 20.51 -35.77 18.59
CA PHE A 65 21.55 -35.74 19.60
C PHE A 65 21.10 -35.09 20.92
N ASP A 66 19.97 -35.58 21.45
CA ASP A 66 19.35 -35.07 22.68
C ASP A 66 19.08 -33.55 22.61
N ASP A 67 18.45 -33.13 21.50
CA ASP A 67 18.09 -31.74 21.18
C ASP A 67 19.26 -30.75 20.99
N LYS A 68 20.51 -31.29 20.86
CA LYS A 68 21.66 -30.46 20.53
C LYS A 68 21.66 -29.93 19.11
N LEU A 69 21.05 -30.69 18.19
CA LEU A 69 20.93 -30.25 16.79
C LEU A 69 19.45 -30.24 16.39
N ASN A 70 18.95 -29.10 15.96
CA ASN A 70 17.61 -28.94 15.43
C ASN A 70 17.71 -28.46 13.98
N ILE A 71 17.02 -29.18 13.07
CA ILE A 71 16.94 -28.85 11.65
C ILE A 71 15.49 -28.58 11.31
N LYS A 72 15.23 -27.39 10.77
CA LYS A 72 13.91 -26.97 10.27
C LYS A 72 13.99 -26.70 8.79
N LEU A 73 13.17 -27.40 8.01
CA LEU A 73 13.02 -27.19 6.57
C LEU A 73 11.63 -26.67 6.27
N GLN A 74 11.57 -25.66 5.42
CA GLN A 74 10.32 -25.05 4.97
C GLN A 74 10.30 -24.97 3.45
N LEU A 75 9.17 -25.34 2.86
CA LEU A 75 8.86 -25.18 1.45
C LEU A 75 7.57 -24.37 1.33
N LEU A 76 7.58 -23.34 0.53
CA LEU A 76 6.39 -22.62 0.06
C LEU A 76 6.36 -22.68 -1.47
N ALA A 77 5.26 -23.11 -2.02
CA ALA A 77 4.97 -23.03 -3.45
C ALA A 77 3.63 -22.34 -3.65
N ASN A 78 3.61 -21.31 -4.47
CA ASN A 78 2.41 -20.57 -4.81
C ASN A 78 2.29 -20.42 -6.33
N LYS A 79 1.10 -20.61 -6.87
CA LYS A 79 0.74 -20.25 -8.23
C LYS A 79 -0.51 -19.39 -8.19
N THR A 80 -0.43 -18.21 -8.78
CA THR A 80 -1.55 -17.27 -8.91
C THR A 80 -1.73 -16.94 -10.39
N GLY A 81 -2.94 -17.13 -10.90
CA GLY A 81 -3.35 -16.65 -12.22
C GLY A 81 -4.45 -15.61 -12.07
N TYR A 82 -4.43 -14.55 -12.86
CA TYR A 82 -5.54 -13.61 -12.93
C TYR A 82 -5.74 -13.11 -14.36
N THR A 83 -7.00 -12.86 -14.71
CA THR A 83 -7.37 -12.25 -15.99
C THR A 83 -7.01 -10.77 -15.97
N SER A 84 -6.67 -10.25 -17.13
CA SER A 84 -6.25 -8.86 -17.33
C SER A 84 -7.10 -8.20 -18.41
N THR A 85 -7.59 -7.02 -18.13
CA THR A 85 -8.33 -6.17 -19.09
C THR A 85 -7.55 -4.90 -19.42
N THR A 86 -6.29 -4.82 -18.99
CA THR A 86 -5.35 -3.74 -19.31
C THR A 86 -3.94 -4.29 -19.36
N ASP A 87 -3.05 -3.64 -20.11
CA ASP A 87 -1.65 -4.07 -20.23
C ASP A 87 -0.93 -4.00 -18.88
N GLY A 88 -0.44 -5.16 -18.42
CA GLY A 88 0.26 -5.30 -17.13
C GLY A 88 -0.60 -5.20 -15.87
N GLY A 89 -1.92 -5.04 -15.98
CA GLY A 89 -2.86 -4.93 -14.86
C GLY A 89 -3.88 -6.06 -14.80
N SER A 90 -4.59 -6.16 -13.68
CA SER A 90 -5.70 -7.11 -13.49
C SER A 90 -7.07 -6.49 -13.79
N TYR A 91 -7.16 -5.18 -13.84
CA TYR A 91 -8.41 -4.46 -13.97
C TYR A 91 -8.16 -3.09 -14.61
N ASP A 92 -9.02 -2.72 -15.57
CA ASP A 92 -8.98 -1.41 -16.21
C ASP A 92 -9.86 -0.41 -15.46
N THR A 93 -9.25 0.41 -14.58
CA THR A 93 -9.93 1.48 -13.84
C THR A 93 -10.56 2.51 -14.76
N TYR A 94 -10.03 2.67 -15.97
CA TYR A 94 -10.57 3.58 -16.97
C TYR A 94 -11.96 3.16 -17.45
N SER A 95 -12.27 1.86 -17.51
CA SER A 95 -13.60 1.36 -17.84
C SER A 95 -14.67 1.79 -16.81
N TRP A 96 -14.30 1.90 -15.52
CA TRP A 96 -15.16 2.48 -14.49
C TRP A 96 -15.46 3.95 -14.77
N ARG A 97 -14.43 4.75 -15.05
CA ARG A 97 -14.57 6.16 -15.43
C ARG A 97 -15.49 6.31 -16.64
N GLN A 98 -15.32 5.47 -17.65
CA GLN A 98 -16.14 5.48 -18.86
C GLN A 98 -17.62 5.17 -18.57
N ALA A 99 -17.90 4.18 -17.72
CA ALA A 99 -19.28 3.88 -17.32
C ALA A 99 -19.97 5.05 -16.59
N MET A 100 -19.20 5.84 -15.83
CA MET A 100 -19.73 7.01 -15.12
C MET A 100 -20.12 8.15 -16.06
N ILE A 101 -19.37 8.36 -17.16
CA ILE A 101 -19.57 9.50 -18.06
C ILE A 101 -20.45 9.20 -19.26
N HIS A 102 -20.73 7.92 -19.56
CA HIS A 102 -21.53 7.53 -20.71
C HIS A 102 -22.99 7.95 -20.56
N ASN A 103 -23.54 8.45 -21.66
CA ASN A 103 -24.92 8.88 -21.71
C ASN A 103 -25.89 7.67 -21.69
N PRO A 104 -26.86 7.62 -20.77
CA PRO A 104 -27.80 6.51 -20.70
C PRO A 104 -28.71 6.38 -21.91
N THR A 105 -28.82 7.40 -22.77
CA THR A 105 -29.60 7.35 -24.01
C THR A 105 -28.85 6.69 -25.19
N GLU A 106 -27.60 6.29 -25.00
CA GLU A 106 -26.78 5.59 -25.99
C GLU A 106 -26.93 4.07 -25.86
N PRO A 107 -26.91 3.34 -26.98
CA PRO A 107 -26.94 1.88 -26.96
C PRO A 107 -25.55 1.32 -26.68
N ILE A 108 -25.48 0.09 -26.17
CA ILE A 108 -24.21 -0.66 -26.00
C ILE A 108 -23.69 -1.10 -27.38
N LYS A 109 -24.60 -1.49 -28.29
CA LYS A 109 -24.28 -1.98 -29.63
C LYS A 109 -25.17 -1.31 -30.68
N ASN A 110 -24.62 -1.21 -31.88
CA ASN A 110 -25.33 -0.83 -33.08
C ASN A 110 -26.31 -1.92 -33.52
N ALA A 111 -27.20 -1.60 -34.45
CA ALA A 111 -28.20 -2.54 -34.97
C ALA A 111 -27.57 -3.76 -35.69
N ASP A 112 -26.37 -3.62 -36.21
CA ASP A 112 -25.60 -4.70 -36.87
C ASP A 112 -24.80 -5.57 -35.86
N GLY A 113 -24.89 -5.28 -34.56
CA GLY A 113 -24.20 -6.02 -33.48
C GLY A 113 -22.78 -5.54 -33.15
N THR A 114 -22.24 -4.56 -33.89
CA THR A 114 -20.97 -3.92 -33.56
C THR A 114 -21.09 -3.04 -32.32
N TRP A 115 -19.99 -2.76 -31.67
CA TRP A 115 -19.99 -1.84 -30.52
C TRP A 115 -20.34 -0.42 -30.95
N TYR A 116 -21.17 0.24 -30.16
CA TYR A 116 -21.45 1.65 -30.36
C TYR A 116 -20.32 2.48 -29.81
N GLU A 117 -19.69 3.30 -30.63
CA GLU A 117 -18.60 4.23 -30.22
C GLU A 117 -18.92 5.63 -30.73
N ASN A 118 -18.87 6.62 -29.84
CA ASN A 118 -19.02 8.03 -30.22
C ASN A 118 -17.64 8.68 -30.35
N THR A 119 -17.01 8.48 -31.49
CA THR A 119 -15.64 8.98 -31.77
C THR A 119 -15.55 10.50 -31.88
N GLY A 120 -16.67 11.21 -31.90
CA GLY A 120 -16.69 12.70 -31.89
C GLY A 120 -16.38 13.31 -30.53
N ILE A 121 -16.39 12.51 -29.45
CA ILE A 121 -16.09 12.94 -28.09
C ILE A 121 -14.73 12.39 -27.68
N PHE A 122 -13.84 13.28 -27.24
CA PHE A 122 -12.49 12.87 -26.81
C PHE A 122 -12.53 12.09 -25.49
N ASN A 123 -11.81 10.98 -25.43
CA ASN A 123 -11.74 10.08 -24.27
C ASN A 123 -13.12 9.61 -23.78
N TYR A 124 -13.96 9.20 -24.72
CA TYR A 124 -15.32 8.71 -24.48
C TYR A 124 -15.48 7.32 -25.14
N ASP A 125 -15.03 6.31 -24.43
CA ASP A 125 -14.89 4.95 -24.92
C ASP A 125 -16.01 4.06 -24.35
N ASN A 126 -16.64 3.23 -25.17
CA ASN A 126 -17.65 2.27 -24.69
C ASN A 126 -17.00 1.29 -23.68
N PRO A 127 -17.39 1.31 -22.39
CA PRO A 127 -16.72 0.51 -21.36
C PRO A 127 -16.91 -1.00 -21.56
N MET A 128 -18.02 -1.40 -22.18
CA MET A 128 -18.27 -2.81 -22.49
C MET A 128 -17.36 -3.27 -23.65
N ALA A 129 -17.17 -2.44 -24.67
CA ALA A 129 -16.23 -2.72 -25.74
C ALA A 129 -14.81 -2.89 -25.22
N ARG A 130 -14.35 -1.99 -24.35
CA ARG A 130 -13.02 -2.09 -23.73
C ARG A 130 -12.80 -3.43 -23.02
N ILE A 131 -13.79 -3.88 -22.23
CA ILE A 131 -13.69 -5.14 -21.47
C ILE A 131 -13.72 -6.36 -22.41
N TYR A 132 -14.58 -6.35 -23.45
CA TYR A 132 -14.78 -7.53 -24.27
C TYR A 132 -13.85 -7.63 -25.49
N GLU A 133 -13.34 -6.49 -25.97
CA GLU A 133 -12.34 -6.44 -27.03
C GLU A 133 -10.89 -6.50 -26.50
N SER A 134 -10.70 -6.68 -25.22
CA SER A 134 -9.44 -6.98 -24.59
C SER A 134 -9.40 -8.43 -24.08
N ASP A 135 -8.21 -9.02 -24.07
CA ASP A 135 -7.94 -10.35 -23.53
C ASP A 135 -6.55 -10.37 -22.91
N GLY A 136 -6.41 -10.91 -21.70
CA GLY A 136 -5.11 -10.93 -21.04
C GLY A 136 -5.09 -11.89 -19.86
N GLN A 137 -3.89 -12.39 -19.58
CA GLN A 137 -3.63 -13.27 -18.46
C GLN A 137 -2.27 -12.95 -17.84
N GLN A 138 -2.20 -12.98 -16.53
CA GLN A 138 -0.98 -12.89 -15.76
C GLN A 138 -0.86 -14.12 -14.87
N ASP A 139 0.30 -14.78 -14.92
CA ASP A 139 0.64 -15.92 -14.08
C ASP A 139 1.84 -15.57 -13.18
N LEU A 140 1.69 -15.75 -11.89
CA LEU A 140 2.74 -15.55 -10.90
C LEU A 140 3.02 -16.88 -10.19
N GLN A 141 4.28 -17.28 -10.15
CA GLN A 141 4.74 -18.47 -9.46
C GLN A 141 5.79 -18.08 -8.43
N GLN A 142 5.64 -18.56 -7.22
CA GLN A 142 6.62 -18.39 -6.15
C GLN A 142 7.06 -19.74 -5.59
N ILE A 143 8.35 -19.91 -5.45
CA ILE A 143 8.94 -21.02 -4.73
C ILE A 143 9.93 -20.45 -3.71
N ARG A 144 9.69 -20.77 -2.42
CA ARG A 144 10.62 -20.45 -1.34
C ARG A 144 11.03 -21.73 -0.64
N ILE A 145 12.33 -21.92 -0.52
CA ILE A 145 12.94 -23.00 0.24
C ILE A 145 13.81 -22.37 1.32
N SER A 146 13.58 -22.74 2.58
CA SER A 146 14.37 -22.24 3.70
C SER A 146 14.79 -23.39 4.59
N GLY A 147 16.06 -23.40 4.97
CA GLY A 147 16.65 -24.33 5.92
C GLY A 147 17.21 -23.56 7.12
N ASN A 148 16.85 -23.97 8.31
CA ASN A 148 17.39 -23.43 9.54
C ASN A 148 18.03 -24.57 10.33
N VAL A 149 19.31 -24.41 10.69
CA VAL A 149 20.08 -25.36 11.51
C VAL A 149 20.48 -24.66 12.80
N ALA A 150 19.96 -25.14 13.93
CA ALA A 150 20.31 -24.65 15.23
C ALA A 150 21.13 -25.74 15.97
N TYR A 151 22.38 -25.42 16.31
CA TYR A 151 23.31 -26.30 17.02
C TYR A 151 23.64 -25.75 18.40
N ARG A 152 23.51 -26.59 19.43
CA ARG A 152 23.81 -26.28 20.83
C ARG A 152 25.02 -27.04 21.29
N PRO A 153 26.26 -26.54 21.07
CA PRO A 153 27.48 -27.22 21.53
C PRO A 153 27.55 -27.34 23.04
N ILE A 154 27.09 -26.32 23.75
CA ILE A 154 26.94 -26.33 25.22
C ILE A 154 25.56 -25.77 25.59
N LYS A 155 25.10 -26.02 26.81
CA LYS A 155 23.77 -25.68 27.32
C LYS A 155 23.36 -24.23 27.07
N ASP A 156 24.30 -23.32 27.21
CA ASP A 156 24.06 -21.88 27.23
C ASP A 156 24.35 -21.19 25.88
N LEU A 157 24.84 -21.94 24.86
CA LEU A 157 25.21 -21.39 23.54
C LEU A 157 24.41 -22.07 22.42
N THR A 158 23.77 -21.28 21.59
CA THR A 158 23.12 -21.73 20.35
C THR A 158 23.76 -21.05 19.15
N LEU A 159 24.26 -21.85 18.23
CA LEU A 159 24.70 -21.40 16.91
C LEU A 159 23.58 -21.69 15.91
N ASN A 160 23.22 -20.70 15.11
CA ASN A 160 22.11 -20.85 14.17
C ASN A 160 22.54 -20.39 12.77
N ALA A 161 22.18 -21.18 11.76
CA ALA A 161 22.39 -20.87 10.35
C ALA A 161 21.07 -20.97 9.62
N LEU A 162 20.62 -19.85 9.03
CA LEU A 162 19.46 -19.76 8.14
C LEU A 162 19.96 -19.58 6.71
N LEU A 163 19.47 -20.44 5.83
CA LEU A 163 19.64 -20.34 4.40
C LEU A 163 18.26 -20.24 3.75
N SER A 164 18.04 -19.26 2.90
CA SER A 164 16.76 -19.10 2.20
C SER A 164 16.98 -18.76 0.73
N TYR A 165 16.21 -19.39 -0.11
CA TYR A 165 16.08 -19.12 -1.54
C TYR A 165 14.62 -18.85 -1.84
N ASP A 166 14.32 -17.68 -2.41
CA ASP A 166 12.98 -17.26 -2.83
C ASP A 166 13.04 -16.84 -4.30
N ARG A 167 12.19 -17.43 -5.12
CA ARG A 167 12.04 -17.03 -6.52
C ARG A 167 10.57 -16.75 -6.81
N ILE A 168 10.30 -15.54 -7.31
CA ILE A 168 9.01 -15.11 -7.85
C ILE A 168 9.20 -14.94 -9.35
N SER A 169 8.43 -15.68 -10.13
CA SER A 169 8.41 -15.63 -11.59
C SER A 169 7.03 -15.16 -12.03
N GLN A 170 6.98 -14.11 -12.80
CA GLN A 170 5.76 -13.57 -13.39
C GLN A 170 5.86 -13.67 -14.90
N THR A 171 4.82 -14.17 -15.56
CA THR A 171 4.66 -14.16 -17.01
C THR A 171 3.27 -13.68 -17.34
N GLY A 172 3.12 -12.96 -18.43
CA GLY A 172 1.80 -12.50 -18.84
C GLY A 172 1.76 -12.02 -20.27
N GLY A 173 0.56 -11.91 -20.78
CA GLY A 173 0.27 -11.34 -22.06
C GLY A 173 -1.05 -10.59 -22.04
N TYR A 174 -1.19 -9.66 -22.96
CA TYR A 174 -2.36 -8.83 -23.14
C TYR A 174 -2.59 -8.59 -24.64
N TYR A 175 -3.85 -8.54 -25.03
CA TYR A 175 -4.26 -8.32 -26.43
C TYR A 175 -5.46 -7.40 -26.49
N GLU A 176 -5.45 -6.46 -27.44
CA GLU A 176 -6.62 -5.68 -27.88
C GLU A 176 -6.91 -6.04 -29.34
N THR A 177 -8.17 -6.37 -29.61
CA THR A 177 -8.58 -6.70 -30.97
C THR A 177 -8.54 -5.48 -31.89
N LYS A 178 -8.64 -5.69 -33.19
CA LYS A 178 -8.78 -4.62 -34.18
C LYS A 178 -10.03 -3.74 -33.98
N HIS A 179 -10.99 -4.18 -33.16
CA HIS A 179 -12.23 -3.47 -32.84
C HIS A 179 -12.16 -2.72 -31.50
N HIS A 180 -11.08 -2.89 -30.73
CA HIS A 180 -10.88 -2.13 -29.51
C HIS A 180 -10.66 -0.66 -29.85
N ILE A 181 -11.30 0.23 -29.09
CA ILE A 181 -11.34 1.66 -29.43
C ILE A 181 -9.93 2.31 -29.49
N SER A 182 -8.98 1.86 -28.66
CA SER A 182 -7.62 2.37 -28.68
C SER A 182 -6.96 2.08 -30.03
N THR A 183 -7.07 0.86 -30.55
CA THR A 183 -6.51 0.45 -31.84
C THR A 183 -7.21 1.13 -33.00
N VAL A 184 -8.53 1.29 -32.93
CA VAL A 184 -9.33 2.02 -33.94
C VAL A 184 -8.92 3.50 -33.98
N ARG A 185 -8.79 4.15 -32.82
CA ARG A 185 -8.39 5.57 -32.69
C ARG A 185 -7.00 5.82 -33.26
N ASP A 186 -6.07 4.90 -33.04
CA ASP A 186 -4.70 5.00 -33.54
C ASP A 186 -4.54 4.58 -35.01
N GLY A 187 -5.61 4.13 -35.65
CA GLY A 187 -5.58 3.62 -37.01
C GLY A 187 -4.79 2.32 -37.16
N ARG A 188 -4.79 1.46 -36.13
CA ARG A 188 -4.03 0.21 -36.05
C ARG A 188 -4.95 -1.00 -36.11
N ASN A 189 -4.38 -2.16 -36.43
CA ASN A 189 -5.07 -3.45 -36.42
C ASN A 189 -4.60 -4.30 -35.25
N GLY A 190 -5.22 -4.11 -34.09
CA GLY A 190 -4.88 -4.86 -32.87
C GLY A 190 -3.58 -4.41 -32.20
N TYR A 191 -3.48 -4.75 -30.94
CA TYR A 191 -2.32 -4.55 -30.07
C TYR A 191 -2.04 -5.82 -29.29
N ALA A 192 -0.78 -6.18 -29.11
CA ALA A 192 -0.39 -7.23 -28.19
C ALA A 192 0.84 -6.81 -27.39
N SER A 193 0.88 -7.24 -26.14
CA SER A 193 2.08 -7.23 -25.31
C SER A 193 2.31 -8.58 -24.65
N THR A 194 3.56 -8.92 -24.37
CA THR A 194 3.94 -10.05 -23.54
C THR A 194 5.17 -9.69 -22.73
N GLY A 195 5.29 -10.31 -21.56
CA GLY A 195 6.42 -10.04 -20.70
C GLY A 195 6.66 -11.11 -19.66
N SER A 196 7.88 -11.11 -19.15
CA SER A 196 8.27 -11.91 -18.01
C SER A 196 9.10 -11.09 -17.03
N ALA A 197 8.91 -11.36 -15.75
CA ALA A 197 9.73 -10.80 -14.68
C ALA A 197 10.11 -11.91 -13.70
N ASN A 198 11.37 -11.95 -13.30
CA ASN A 198 11.87 -12.86 -12.30
C ASN A 198 12.54 -12.04 -11.18
N ASN A 199 12.12 -12.31 -9.96
CA ASN A 199 12.72 -11.76 -8.75
C ASN A 199 13.26 -12.93 -7.93
N MET A 200 14.57 -12.94 -7.70
CA MET A 200 15.25 -14.01 -6.96
C MET A 200 15.97 -13.41 -5.75
N THR A 201 15.67 -13.92 -4.56
CA THR A 201 16.32 -13.52 -3.33
C THR A 201 17.04 -14.70 -2.69
N LYS A 202 18.31 -14.54 -2.38
CA LYS A 202 19.13 -15.49 -1.60
C LYS A 202 19.51 -14.81 -0.29
N LEU A 203 19.34 -15.52 0.81
CA LEU A 203 19.68 -15.04 2.16
C LEU A 203 20.53 -16.08 2.89
N ILE A 204 21.58 -15.60 3.51
CA ILE A 204 22.36 -16.33 4.50
C ILE A 204 22.36 -15.50 5.78
N GLU A 205 21.96 -16.08 6.89
CA GLU A 205 22.09 -15.46 8.21
C GLU A 205 22.73 -16.45 9.19
N LEU A 206 23.78 -15.99 9.85
CA LEU A 206 24.52 -16.75 10.86
C LEU A 206 24.41 -16.01 12.19
N THR A 207 23.99 -16.71 13.25
CA THR A 207 23.92 -16.11 14.58
C THR A 207 24.53 -17.02 15.64
N ALA A 208 25.16 -16.38 16.65
CA ALA A 208 25.58 -17.02 17.88
C ALA A 208 24.86 -16.35 19.05
N GLN A 209 24.10 -17.14 19.80
CA GLN A 209 23.31 -16.67 20.94
C GLN A 209 23.77 -17.38 22.20
N TYR A 210 24.20 -16.59 23.19
CA TYR A 210 24.53 -17.03 24.54
C TYR A 210 23.43 -16.62 25.49
N HIS A 211 22.94 -17.54 26.32
CA HIS A 211 21.91 -17.28 27.33
C HIS A 211 22.30 -17.89 28.66
N LYS A 212 22.32 -17.08 29.73
CA LYS A 212 22.65 -17.56 31.07
C LYS A 212 21.82 -16.85 32.13
N THR A 213 21.40 -17.64 33.14
CA THR A 213 20.74 -17.13 34.35
C THR A 213 21.53 -17.54 35.57
N PHE A 214 21.84 -16.60 36.48
CA PHE A 214 22.55 -16.79 37.73
C PHE A 214 22.19 -15.69 38.73
N ASP A 215 21.97 -16.04 39.98
CA ASP A 215 21.72 -15.12 41.11
C ASP A 215 20.70 -14.00 40.84
N GLY A 216 19.64 -14.33 40.07
CA GLY A 216 18.62 -13.37 39.67
C GLY A 216 18.97 -12.51 38.45
N HIS A 217 20.15 -12.71 37.86
CA HIS A 217 20.57 -12.10 36.61
C HIS A 217 20.28 -13.03 35.44
N THR A 218 19.66 -12.52 34.39
CA THR A 218 19.52 -13.22 33.11
C THR A 218 20.19 -12.36 32.02
N VAL A 219 21.16 -12.94 31.34
CA VAL A 219 21.90 -12.30 30.24
C VAL A 219 21.65 -13.09 28.97
N GLN A 220 21.28 -12.42 27.91
CA GLN A 220 21.20 -12.99 26.57
C GLN A 220 22.00 -12.09 25.62
N ALA A 221 23.08 -12.62 25.07
CA ALA A 221 23.92 -11.94 24.07
C ALA A 221 23.76 -12.65 22.73
N LEU A 222 23.64 -11.87 21.67
CA LEU A 222 23.56 -12.34 20.29
C LEU A 222 24.55 -11.55 19.44
N ALA A 223 25.29 -12.28 18.59
CA ALA A 223 26.08 -11.70 17.49
C ALA A 223 25.65 -12.36 16.20
N GLY A 224 25.58 -11.62 15.12
CA GLY A 224 25.11 -12.14 13.86
C GLY A 224 25.73 -11.48 12.63
N TYR A 225 25.66 -12.22 11.55
CA TYR A 225 26.02 -11.81 10.20
C TYR A 225 24.87 -12.13 9.26
N SER A 226 24.56 -11.25 8.34
CA SER A 226 23.58 -11.48 7.28
C SER A 226 24.11 -11.01 5.93
N TYR A 227 23.82 -11.79 4.89
CA TYR A 227 24.06 -11.42 3.51
C TYR A 227 22.83 -11.77 2.69
N GLN A 228 22.32 -10.78 1.96
CA GLN A 228 21.17 -10.95 1.05
C GLN A 228 21.58 -10.48 -0.35
N GLN A 229 21.28 -11.30 -1.33
CA GLN A 229 21.38 -10.96 -2.75
C GLN A 229 19.97 -10.98 -3.36
N MET A 230 19.61 -9.93 -4.07
CA MET A 230 18.40 -9.87 -4.87
C MET A 230 18.77 -9.66 -6.32
N ASN A 231 18.22 -10.51 -7.20
CA ASN A 231 18.34 -10.39 -8.66
C ASN A 231 16.96 -10.11 -9.24
N TYR A 232 16.85 -9.06 -10.02
CA TYR A 232 15.65 -8.70 -10.76
C TYR A 232 15.94 -8.74 -12.25
N ASN A 233 15.12 -9.46 -12.99
CA ASN A 233 15.23 -9.63 -14.42
C ASN A 233 13.84 -9.46 -15.03
N ARG A 234 13.72 -8.62 -16.07
CA ARG A 234 12.49 -8.36 -16.79
C ARG A 234 12.71 -8.34 -18.30
N GLN A 235 11.75 -8.89 -19.01
CA GLN A 235 11.63 -8.78 -20.46
C GLN A 235 10.22 -8.31 -20.80
N TYR A 236 10.10 -7.48 -21.83
CA TYR A 236 8.83 -6.96 -22.31
C TYR A 236 8.90 -6.72 -23.82
N GLU A 237 7.84 -7.10 -24.51
CA GLU A 237 7.64 -6.90 -25.93
C GLU A 237 6.23 -6.42 -26.19
N GLN A 238 6.06 -5.51 -27.14
CA GLN A 238 4.76 -5.12 -27.67
C GLN A 238 4.79 -5.07 -29.18
N ASN A 239 3.64 -5.28 -29.82
CA ASN A 239 3.50 -5.20 -31.25
C ASN A 239 2.09 -4.74 -31.65
N TYR A 240 1.95 -4.30 -32.88
CA TYR A 240 0.70 -3.81 -33.46
C TYR A 240 0.53 -4.35 -34.88
N ASP A 241 -0.67 -4.07 -35.47
CA ASP A 241 -1.00 -4.37 -36.85
C ASP A 241 -0.97 -5.88 -37.16
N PHE A 242 -1.82 -6.61 -36.45
CA PHE A 242 -1.99 -8.05 -36.61
C PHE A 242 -2.89 -8.39 -37.81
N PRO A 243 -2.59 -9.42 -38.60
CA PRO A 243 -3.43 -9.86 -39.72
C PRO A 243 -4.74 -10.52 -39.23
N THR A 244 -4.76 -11.02 -38.00
CA THR A 244 -5.89 -11.72 -37.39
C THR A 244 -5.85 -11.62 -35.88
N ASP A 245 -7.03 -11.60 -35.24
CA ASP A 245 -7.17 -11.60 -33.77
C ASP A 245 -7.07 -13.03 -33.18
N LEU A 246 -7.02 -14.09 -33.99
CA LEU A 246 -7.10 -15.48 -33.54
C LEU A 246 -5.97 -15.93 -32.61
N PHE A 247 -4.80 -15.32 -32.72
CA PHE A 247 -3.64 -15.72 -31.92
C PHE A 247 -3.52 -14.96 -30.59
N SER A 248 -4.31 -13.89 -30.41
CA SER A 248 -4.18 -13.02 -29.24
C SER A 248 -2.70 -12.65 -29.02
N TRP A 249 -2.19 -12.63 -27.81
CA TRP A 249 -0.75 -12.38 -27.52
C TRP A 249 0.16 -13.60 -27.73
N HIS A 250 -0.39 -14.77 -28.05
CA HIS A 250 0.39 -16.02 -28.15
C HIS A 250 1.32 -16.10 -29.37
N ASN A 251 1.17 -15.19 -30.34
CA ASN A 251 2.06 -15.07 -31.47
C ASN A 251 2.34 -13.60 -31.81
N ILE A 252 3.09 -12.92 -30.94
CA ILE A 252 3.40 -11.50 -31.07
C ILE A 252 4.22 -11.17 -32.34
N GLY A 253 4.97 -12.13 -32.86
CA GLY A 253 5.83 -11.95 -34.02
C GLY A 253 5.10 -11.75 -35.35
N VAL A 254 3.77 -12.02 -35.44
CA VAL A 254 3.01 -11.81 -36.69
C VAL A 254 2.59 -10.34 -36.88
N GLY A 255 2.60 -9.52 -35.81
CA GLY A 255 2.42 -8.08 -35.90
C GLY A 255 3.49 -7.41 -36.78
N GLN A 256 3.16 -6.31 -37.45
CA GLN A 256 4.01 -5.66 -38.43
C GLN A 256 4.79 -4.46 -37.88
N ALA A 257 4.36 -3.88 -36.76
CA ALA A 257 4.94 -2.64 -36.26
C ALA A 257 6.35 -2.80 -35.71
N LEU A 258 6.64 -3.90 -34.99
CA LEU A 258 7.96 -4.16 -34.41
C LEU A 258 9.04 -4.26 -35.50
N LYS A 259 8.74 -4.94 -36.62
CA LYS A 259 9.64 -5.07 -37.79
C LYS A 259 9.96 -3.72 -38.45
N LYS A 260 9.13 -2.73 -38.26
CA LYS A 260 9.27 -1.35 -38.78
C LYS A 260 9.91 -0.40 -37.76
N GLY A 261 10.26 -0.88 -36.55
CA GLY A 261 10.76 -0.05 -35.47
C GLY A 261 9.67 0.86 -34.83
N LEU A 262 8.38 0.52 -34.98
CA LEU A 262 7.22 1.29 -34.50
C LEU A 262 6.61 0.69 -33.23
N ALA A 263 7.26 -0.29 -32.63
CA ALA A 263 6.86 -0.91 -31.38
C ALA A 263 8.08 -1.08 -30.46
N THR A 264 7.85 -1.46 -29.22
CA THR A 264 8.89 -1.45 -28.17
C THR A 264 9.21 -2.86 -27.72
N GLU A 265 10.51 -3.15 -27.58
CA GLU A 265 11.04 -4.31 -26.89
C GLU A 265 12.17 -3.88 -25.96
N TYR A 266 12.26 -4.46 -24.77
CA TYR A 266 13.38 -4.23 -23.86
C TYR A 266 13.60 -5.38 -22.90
N SER A 267 14.83 -5.48 -22.40
CA SER A 267 15.17 -6.31 -21.26
C SER A 267 15.91 -5.48 -20.21
N TYR A 268 15.76 -5.88 -18.97
CA TYR A 268 16.37 -5.20 -17.83
C TYR A 268 16.86 -6.24 -16.83
N TRP A 269 18.04 -6.02 -16.26
CA TRP A 269 18.63 -6.87 -15.24
C TRP A 269 19.34 -6.03 -14.19
N LEU A 270 19.10 -6.36 -12.91
CA LEU A 270 19.67 -5.67 -11.77
C LEU A 270 19.99 -6.66 -10.67
N ASP A 271 21.22 -6.58 -10.14
CA ASP A 271 21.62 -7.24 -8.90
C ASP A 271 21.77 -6.20 -7.78
N THR A 272 21.21 -6.50 -6.61
CA THR A 272 21.42 -5.72 -5.40
C THR A 272 21.84 -6.61 -4.25
N ASN A 273 22.74 -6.11 -3.39
CA ASN A 273 23.30 -6.83 -2.27
C ASN A 273 23.17 -6.02 -0.99
N LEU A 274 22.90 -6.72 0.10
CA LEU A 274 22.86 -6.15 1.46
C LEU A 274 23.70 -7.04 2.37
N ILE A 275 24.65 -6.43 3.07
CA ILE A 275 25.52 -7.13 4.02
C ILE A 275 25.43 -6.43 5.38
N GLY A 276 25.28 -7.20 6.46
CA GLY A 276 25.13 -6.65 7.79
C GLY A 276 25.79 -7.48 8.88
N PHE A 277 26.34 -6.79 9.87
CA PHE A 277 26.79 -7.34 11.12
C PHE A 277 25.95 -6.75 12.24
N PHE A 278 25.54 -7.58 13.19
CA PHE A 278 24.69 -7.10 14.27
C PHE A 278 24.99 -7.79 15.59
N GLY A 279 24.76 -7.05 16.66
CA GLY A 279 24.88 -7.56 18.01
C GLY A 279 23.74 -7.04 18.89
N ARG A 280 23.33 -7.84 19.88
CA ARG A 280 22.30 -7.47 20.84
C ARG A 280 22.59 -8.09 22.19
N ILE A 281 22.41 -7.31 23.24
CA ILE A 281 22.47 -7.77 24.63
C ILE A 281 21.12 -7.45 25.27
N ASN A 282 20.47 -8.47 25.83
CA ASN A 282 19.33 -8.32 26.72
C ASN A 282 19.77 -8.71 28.13
N TYR A 283 19.45 -7.86 29.09
CA TYR A 283 19.72 -8.08 30.49
C TYR A 283 18.46 -7.92 31.30
N ASN A 284 18.22 -8.86 32.19
CA ASN A 284 17.10 -8.86 33.13
C ASN A 284 17.62 -9.15 34.52
N TYR A 285 17.33 -8.27 35.47
CA TYR A 285 17.65 -8.47 36.89
C TYR A 285 16.35 -8.66 37.68
N ARG A 286 16.21 -9.87 38.24
CA ARG A 286 15.10 -10.28 39.12
C ARG A 286 13.71 -9.99 38.54
N ASP A 287 13.59 -9.98 37.23
CA ASP A 287 12.38 -9.61 36.52
C ASP A 287 11.80 -8.23 36.90
N ARG A 288 12.70 -7.29 37.28
CA ARG A 288 12.40 -5.91 37.64
C ARG A 288 12.99 -4.92 36.66
N TYR A 289 14.28 -5.03 36.41
CA TYR A 289 15.02 -4.13 35.57
C TYR A 289 15.42 -4.85 34.29
N LEU A 290 14.95 -4.32 33.19
CA LEU A 290 15.15 -4.86 31.86
C LEU A 290 15.98 -3.86 31.05
N LEU A 291 17.02 -4.33 30.40
CA LEU A 291 17.85 -3.52 29.49
C LEU A 291 18.05 -4.29 28.19
N MET A 292 17.88 -3.63 27.06
CA MET A 292 18.31 -4.10 25.76
C MET A 292 19.19 -3.07 25.10
N ALA A 293 20.32 -3.52 24.54
CA ALA A 293 21.18 -2.70 23.67
C ALA A 293 21.48 -3.50 22.40
N ALA A 294 21.39 -2.87 21.26
CA ALA A 294 21.71 -3.50 19.97
C ALA A 294 22.40 -2.50 19.03
N LEU A 295 23.23 -3.04 18.15
CA LEU A 295 23.85 -2.32 17.05
C LEU A 295 23.75 -3.16 15.79
N ARG A 296 23.34 -2.56 14.67
CA ARG A 296 23.45 -3.11 13.33
C ARG A 296 24.35 -2.21 12.49
N HIS A 297 25.35 -2.80 11.85
CA HIS A 297 26.27 -2.18 10.91
C HIS A 297 26.02 -2.81 9.54
N GLU A 298 25.57 -2.03 8.56
CA GLU A 298 25.01 -2.57 7.32
C GLU A 298 25.43 -1.72 6.12
N ALA A 299 25.72 -2.39 4.98
CA ALA A 299 25.97 -1.75 3.69
C ALA A 299 25.03 -2.29 2.62
N ALA A 300 24.61 -1.38 1.74
CA ALA A 300 23.76 -1.67 0.59
C ALA A 300 24.47 -1.31 -0.72
N SER A 301 24.36 -2.19 -1.72
CA SER A 301 24.93 -1.94 -3.06
C SER A 301 24.29 -0.77 -3.80
N GLN A 302 23.07 -0.33 -3.40
CA GLN A 302 22.44 0.89 -3.91
C GLN A 302 23.28 2.14 -3.67
N LEU A 303 24.10 2.14 -2.60
CA LEU A 303 25.02 3.21 -2.25
C LEU A 303 26.46 2.98 -2.77
N GLU A 304 26.66 2.04 -3.69
CA GLU A 304 27.94 1.82 -4.31
C GLU A 304 28.40 3.05 -5.11
N GLY A 305 29.66 3.45 -4.92
CA GLY A 305 30.22 4.67 -5.51
C GLY A 305 30.00 5.92 -4.66
N THR A 306 29.36 5.81 -3.49
CA THR A 306 29.26 6.90 -2.51
C THR A 306 30.36 6.80 -1.46
N HIS A 307 30.59 7.90 -0.71
CA HIS A 307 31.55 7.93 0.37
C HIS A 307 31.09 7.18 1.63
N GLN A 308 29.78 6.91 1.77
CA GLN A 308 29.16 6.35 2.97
C GLN A 308 28.20 5.21 2.66
N PRO A 309 28.68 4.07 2.11
CA PRO A 309 27.78 2.94 1.81
C PRO A 309 27.32 2.20 3.08
N TRP A 310 28.02 2.37 4.20
CA TRP A 310 27.72 1.74 5.48
C TRP A 310 26.88 2.64 6.37
N GLY A 311 25.84 2.07 6.99
CA GLY A 311 25.03 2.68 8.04
C GLY A 311 25.26 2.02 9.40
N ASN A 312 25.08 2.79 10.48
CA ASN A 312 25.12 2.32 11.85
C ASN A 312 23.77 2.59 12.52
N PHE A 313 23.13 1.55 13.01
CA PHE A 313 21.79 1.60 13.55
C PHE A 313 21.77 1.09 15.00
N PRO A 314 22.12 1.95 15.97
CA PRO A 314 22.07 1.62 17.39
C PRO A 314 20.64 1.65 17.92
N SER A 315 20.37 0.84 18.94
CA SER A 315 19.15 0.94 19.73
C SER A 315 19.40 0.56 21.19
N VAL A 316 18.68 1.22 22.09
CA VAL A 316 18.69 0.93 23.52
C VAL A 316 17.27 1.06 24.07
N SER A 317 16.88 0.13 24.94
CA SER A 317 15.63 0.25 25.67
C SER A 317 15.79 -0.22 27.11
N VAL A 318 15.04 0.44 28.01
CA VAL A 318 14.97 0.10 29.42
C VAL A 318 13.52 -0.18 29.81
N GLY A 319 13.35 -1.10 30.70
CA GLY A 319 12.04 -1.45 31.27
C GLY A 319 12.15 -1.62 32.79
N TRP A 320 11.18 -1.08 33.49
CA TRP A 320 11.05 -1.24 34.93
C TRP A 320 9.71 -1.85 35.28
N ARG A 321 9.69 -3.10 35.73
CA ARG A 321 8.48 -3.75 36.21
C ARG A 321 8.26 -3.36 37.67
N VAL A 322 7.47 -2.32 37.84
CA VAL A 322 7.20 -1.65 39.13
C VAL A 322 6.53 -2.59 40.12
N THR A 323 5.61 -3.43 39.64
CA THR A 323 4.87 -4.39 40.47
C THR A 323 5.77 -5.43 41.18
N ASN A 324 6.97 -5.70 40.64
CA ASN A 324 7.91 -6.62 41.27
C ASN A 324 8.74 -5.97 42.39
N GLU A 325 8.55 -4.67 42.64
CA GLU A 325 9.24 -3.96 43.73
C GLU A 325 8.67 -4.27 45.11
N PRO A 326 9.49 -4.29 46.16
CA PRO A 326 9.04 -4.56 47.52
C PRO A 326 7.94 -3.60 48.01
N PHE A 327 7.99 -2.34 47.62
CA PHE A 327 6.98 -1.34 48.04
C PHE A 327 5.63 -1.54 47.38
N MET A 328 5.54 -2.32 46.27
CA MET A 328 4.31 -2.63 45.57
C MET A 328 3.62 -3.90 46.08
N ARG A 329 4.20 -4.66 47.01
CA ARG A 329 3.67 -5.97 47.44
C ARG A 329 2.29 -5.89 48.09
N ASN A 330 1.97 -4.78 48.72
CA ASN A 330 0.70 -4.62 49.48
C ASN A 330 -0.38 -3.87 48.68
N GLN A 331 -0.08 -3.38 47.50
CA GLN A 331 -1.06 -2.77 46.63
C GLN A 331 -1.93 -3.85 45.94
N LYS A 332 -3.19 -3.52 45.62
CA LYS A 332 -4.17 -4.43 44.99
C LYS A 332 -4.77 -3.88 43.70
N VAL A 333 -4.23 -2.78 43.20
CA VAL A 333 -4.77 -2.14 41.99
C VAL A 333 -4.18 -2.74 40.73
N PHE A 334 -2.86 -2.94 40.69
CA PHE A 334 -2.15 -3.43 39.52
C PHE A 334 -1.73 -4.89 39.71
N ASP A 335 -2.15 -5.76 38.79
CA ASP A 335 -1.63 -7.11 38.65
C ASP A 335 -0.25 -7.09 38.01
N ASP A 336 -0.05 -6.20 37.03
CA ASP A 336 1.24 -5.86 36.43
C ASP A 336 1.30 -4.38 36.07
N LEU A 337 2.46 -3.74 36.32
CA LEU A 337 2.75 -2.38 35.91
C LEU A 337 4.22 -2.30 35.51
N LYS A 338 4.46 -1.95 34.22
CA LYS A 338 5.78 -1.83 33.68
C LYS A 338 5.93 -0.49 32.94
N LEU A 339 6.97 0.24 33.27
CA LEU A 339 7.40 1.45 32.56
C LEU A 339 8.49 1.07 31.58
N ARG A 340 8.49 1.66 30.42
CA ARG A 340 9.51 1.45 29.40
C ARG A 340 9.87 2.74 28.69
N ALA A 341 11.15 2.81 28.27
CA ALA A 341 11.64 3.87 27.40
C ALA A 341 12.66 3.28 26.45
N GLY A 342 12.66 3.78 25.23
CA GLY A 342 13.54 3.30 24.17
C GLY A 342 13.99 4.43 23.26
N TYR A 343 15.18 4.26 22.71
CA TYR A 343 15.71 5.04 21.61
C TYR A 343 16.30 4.09 20.57
N GLY A 344 16.01 4.37 19.29
CA GLY A 344 16.53 3.56 18.20
C GLY A 344 16.74 4.37 16.94
N VAL A 345 17.73 3.96 16.16
CA VAL A 345 17.97 4.46 14.80
C VAL A 345 17.72 3.33 13.81
N THR A 346 16.94 3.61 12.76
CA THR A 346 16.77 2.73 11.61
C THR A 346 17.14 3.45 10.34
N GLY A 347 17.65 2.72 9.34
CA GLY A 347 18.07 3.27 8.05
C GLY A 347 17.19 2.80 6.91
N SER A 348 17.05 3.65 5.89
CA SER A 348 16.49 3.29 4.58
C SER A 348 17.52 3.62 3.51
N GLN A 349 17.82 2.65 2.63
CA GLN A 349 18.62 2.89 1.43
C GLN A 349 17.78 3.48 0.30
N PRO A 350 18.41 4.12 -0.71
CA PRO A 350 17.70 4.53 -1.93
C PRO A 350 17.02 3.35 -2.63
N SER A 351 15.91 3.61 -3.32
CA SER A 351 15.24 2.63 -4.17
C SER A 351 16.07 2.30 -5.42
N ASP A 352 16.72 3.32 -5.97
CA ASP A 352 17.49 3.22 -7.20
C ASP A 352 18.96 2.89 -6.90
N SER A 353 19.57 2.15 -7.80
CA SER A 353 20.98 1.72 -7.67
C SER A 353 21.93 2.65 -8.40
N PHE A 354 23.19 2.68 -7.94
CA PHE A 354 24.28 3.39 -8.61
C PHE A 354 24.15 4.91 -8.69
N LEU A 355 23.34 5.53 -7.84
CA LEU A 355 23.15 6.98 -7.80
C LEU A 355 24.45 7.75 -7.45
N GLY A 356 25.41 7.09 -6.82
CA GLY A 356 26.76 7.63 -6.56
C GLY A 356 27.68 7.63 -7.78
N LYS A 357 27.28 6.99 -8.90
CA LYS A 357 28.09 6.83 -10.10
C LYS A 357 27.52 7.62 -11.28
N SER A 358 28.41 8.09 -12.16
CA SER A 358 28.01 8.60 -13.47
C SER A 358 27.74 7.41 -14.40
N LEU A 359 26.46 7.20 -14.73
CA LEU A 359 26.03 6.15 -15.62
C LEU A 359 25.92 6.68 -17.04
N LEU A 360 26.27 5.84 -18.02
CA LEU A 360 26.07 6.10 -19.44
C LEU A 360 24.97 5.21 -19.99
N GLY A 361 24.10 5.78 -20.80
CA GLY A 361 23.07 5.08 -21.55
C GLY A 361 23.14 5.44 -23.03
N TYR A 362 22.52 4.62 -23.86
CA TYR A 362 22.38 4.95 -25.26
C TYR A 362 21.31 6.03 -25.42
N GLY A 363 21.74 7.19 -25.95
CA GLY A 363 20.88 8.32 -26.31
C GLY A 363 20.27 8.19 -27.70
N ASP A 364 19.92 9.33 -28.29
CA ASP A 364 19.36 9.43 -29.61
C ASP A 364 20.36 9.09 -30.69
N TYR A 365 19.86 8.85 -31.90
CA TYR A 365 20.68 8.64 -33.08
C TYR A 365 21.20 9.96 -33.60
N TYR A 366 22.45 9.99 -34.00
CA TYR A 366 23.04 11.10 -34.77
C TYR A 366 23.72 10.60 -36.02
N LEU A 367 23.75 11.46 -37.04
CA LEU A 367 24.34 11.12 -38.33
C LEU A 367 25.87 11.31 -38.28
N TYR A 368 26.65 10.25 -38.43
CA TYR A 368 28.10 10.27 -38.52
C TYR A 368 28.59 9.46 -39.71
N ASN A 369 29.39 10.08 -40.59
CA ASN A 369 29.90 9.47 -41.85
C ASN A 369 28.81 8.78 -42.69
N GLY A 370 27.61 9.42 -42.80
CA GLY A 370 26.48 8.91 -43.57
C GLY A 370 25.73 7.74 -42.93
N LYS A 371 26.01 7.42 -41.67
CA LYS A 371 25.32 6.38 -40.90
C LYS A 371 24.71 6.97 -39.63
N TRP A 372 23.51 6.54 -39.32
CA TRP A 372 22.87 6.82 -38.03
C TRP A 372 23.47 5.90 -36.95
N ILE A 373 24.14 6.50 -35.98
CA ILE A 373 24.72 5.80 -34.83
C ILE A 373 24.16 6.31 -33.54
N ARG A 374 24.00 5.44 -32.55
CA ARG A 374 23.57 5.84 -31.19
C ARG A 374 24.77 6.29 -30.38
N ALA A 375 24.64 7.45 -29.75
CA ALA A 375 25.64 7.97 -28.83
C ALA A 375 25.41 7.42 -27.40
N LEU A 376 26.51 7.23 -26.69
CA LEU A 376 26.48 7.08 -25.24
C LEU A 376 26.43 8.48 -24.61
N GLN A 377 25.51 8.68 -23.70
CA GLN A 377 25.36 9.92 -22.93
C GLN A 377 25.14 9.62 -21.46
N PRO A 378 25.52 10.50 -20.53
CA PRO A 378 25.13 10.36 -19.14
C PRO A 378 23.62 10.25 -19.00
N THR A 379 23.14 9.45 -18.02
CA THR A 379 21.70 9.23 -17.78
C THR A 379 21.19 9.93 -16.52
N GLN A 380 22.10 10.42 -15.67
CA GLN A 380 21.78 11.06 -14.39
C GLN A 380 22.93 11.95 -13.91
N ASN A 381 22.62 12.89 -13.02
CA ASN A 381 23.64 13.51 -12.20
C ASN A 381 24.06 12.54 -11.08
N SER A 382 25.35 12.27 -10.94
CA SER A 382 25.86 11.42 -9.87
C SER A 382 25.98 12.20 -8.55
N ASN A 383 25.71 11.53 -7.43
CA ASN A 383 25.91 12.12 -6.09
C ASN A 383 26.70 11.18 -5.19
N SER A 384 28.00 11.38 -5.10
CA SER A 384 28.89 10.58 -4.23
C SER A 384 28.69 10.85 -2.72
N SER A 385 27.95 11.90 -2.36
CA SER A 385 27.63 12.24 -0.97
C SER A 385 26.38 11.55 -0.42
N LEU A 386 25.70 10.75 -1.25
CA LEU A 386 24.52 9.99 -0.81
C LEU A 386 24.87 9.03 0.31
N LYS A 387 23.95 8.91 1.25
CA LYS A 387 24.01 8.01 2.40
C LYS A 387 22.64 7.45 2.74
N TRP A 388 22.58 6.62 3.76
CA TRP A 388 21.33 6.16 4.33
C TRP A 388 20.47 7.33 4.82
N GLU A 389 19.16 7.26 4.57
CA GLU A 389 18.18 8.05 5.30
C GLU A 389 18.04 7.46 6.70
N GLU A 390 18.14 8.29 7.72
CA GLU A 390 18.11 7.86 9.12
C GLU A 390 16.82 8.28 9.81
N LYS A 391 16.19 7.34 10.49
CA LYS A 391 15.04 7.57 11.34
C LYS A 391 15.41 7.35 12.80
N HIS A 392 15.43 8.42 13.56
CA HIS A 392 15.69 8.45 15.00
C HIS A 392 14.35 8.47 15.74
N GLU A 393 14.16 7.52 16.64
CA GLU A 393 12.89 7.39 17.37
C GLU A 393 13.12 7.27 18.86
N VAL A 394 12.37 8.04 19.64
CA VAL A 394 12.21 7.90 21.08
C VAL A 394 10.80 7.42 21.34
N ASP A 395 10.68 6.38 22.14
CA ASP A 395 9.41 5.82 22.60
C ASP A 395 9.40 5.71 24.12
N VAL A 396 8.29 6.15 24.76
CA VAL A 396 8.07 6.01 26.20
C VAL A 396 6.69 5.40 26.39
N GLY A 397 6.61 4.31 27.15
CA GLY A 397 5.37 3.57 27.30
C GLY A 397 5.13 3.02 28.70
N VAL A 398 3.86 2.71 28.93
CA VAL A 398 3.36 2.07 30.15
C VAL A 398 2.56 0.84 29.76
N ASP A 399 2.95 -0.31 30.28
CA ASP A 399 2.16 -1.56 30.20
C ASP A 399 1.51 -1.79 31.55
N PHE A 400 0.20 -2.07 31.57
CA PHE A 400 -0.53 -2.30 32.81
C PHE A 400 -1.53 -3.44 32.72
N SER A 401 -1.79 -4.08 33.84
CA SER A 401 -2.89 -5.05 34.01
C SER A 401 -3.54 -4.82 35.38
N ILE A 402 -4.88 -4.88 35.40
CA ILE A 402 -5.69 -4.66 36.59
C ILE A 402 -6.87 -5.65 36.63
N LEU A 403 -7.50 -5.78 37.79
CA LEU A 403 -8.71 -6.59 38.03
C LEU A 403 -8.51 -8.08 37.68
N ASP A 404 -7.47 -8.70 38.22
CA ASP A 404 -7.09 -10.09 37.95
C ASP A 404 -6.87 -10.32 36.44
N TYR A 405 -6.08 -9.43 35.78
CA TYR A 405 -5.78 -9.44 34.34
C TYR A 405 -7.01 -9.33 33.44
N ARG A 406 -8.15 -8.89 33.98
CA ARG A 406 -9.35 -8.67 33.16
C ARG A 406 -9.29 -7.43 32.30
N ILE A 407 -8.49 -6.44 32.69
CA ILE A 407 -8.17 -5.27 31.88
C ILE A 407 -6.66 -5.20 31.80
N ASN A 408 -6.13 -5.16 30.59
CA ASN A 408 -4.72 -4.91 30.32
C ASN A 408 -4.58 -3.94 29.15
N GLY A 409 -3.51 -3.21 29.12
CA GLY A 409 -3.30 -2.24 28.06
C GLY A 409 -1.89 -1.69 28.00
N THR A 410 -1.66 -0.94 26.94
CA THR A 410 -0.45 -0.18 26.72
C THR A 410 -0.78 1.26 26.35
N ILE A 411 0.02 2.19 26.81
CA ILE A 411 -0.05 3.60 26.44
C ILE A 411 1.36 4.00 26.06
N ASP A 412 1.54 4.47 24.82
CA ASP A 412 2.82 4.85 24.24
C ASP A 412 2.78 6.28 23.74
N TYR A 413 3.88 7.01 23.96
CA TYR A 413 4.18 8.25 23.29
C TYR A 413 5.47 8.09 22.51
N TYR A 414 5.43 8.41 21.21
CA TYR A 414 6.59 8.38 20.36
C TYR A 414 6.91 9.75 19.75
N TYR A 415 8.19 9.99 19.57
CA TYR A 415 8.73 11.08 18.75
C TYR A 415 9.77 10.52 17.79
N ARG A 416 9.53 10.76 16.50
CA ARG A 416 10.36 10.27 15.40
C ARG A 416 10.86 11.44 14.58
N LEU A 417 12.18 11.46 14.33
CA LEU A 417 12.83 12.43 13.45
C LEU A 417 13.51 11.67 12.31
N ILE A 418 13.07 11.95 11.08
CA ILE A 418 13.69 11.44 9.85
C ILE A 418 14.66 12.50 9.37
N LYS A 419 15.92 12.11 9.19
CA LYS A 419 17.00 12.97 8.72
C LYS A 419 17.52 12.49 7.38
N GLY A 420 17.88 13.43 6.52
CA GLY A 420 18.39 13.11 5.20
C GLY A 420 17.38 12.41 4.31
N LEU A 421 16.16 12.92 4.28
CA LEU A 421 15.14 12.44 3.35
C LEU A 421 15.70 12.40 1.93
N LEU A 422 15.54 11.26 1.27
CA LEU A 422 15.94 11.06 -0.12
C LEU A 422 14.96 11.76 -1.05
N TYR A 423 15.41 12.79 -1.71
CA TYR A 423 14.59 13.64 -2.56
C TYR A 423 15.33 14.03 -3.83
N ASP A 424 14.60 14.24 -4.94
CA ASP A 424 15.14 14.76 -6.18
C ASP A 424 15.25 16.28 -6.11
N TYR A 425 16.44 16.73 -5.77
CA TYR A 425 16.75 18.14 -5.59
C TYR A 425 17.00 18.82 -6.94
N SER A 426 16.34 19.94 -7.17
CA SER A 426 16.54 20.74 -8.39
C SER A 426 17.89 21.43 -8.39
N VAL A 427 18.66 21.23 -9.44
CA VAL A 427 19.99 21.82 -9.65
C VAL A 427 20.04 22.61 -10.96
N PRO A 428 20.89 23.67 -11.02
CA PRO A 428 21.01 24.42 -12.28
C PRO A 428 21.61 23.56 -13.41
N SER A 429 21.09 23.74 -14.60
CA SER A 429 21.65 23.14 -15.82
C SER A 429 21.90 24.27 -16.84
N PRO A 430 23.15 24.55 -17.28
CA PRO A 430 24.41 24.04 -16.77
C PRO A 430 24.78 24.59 -15.38
N PRO A 431 25.78 24.05 -14.66
CA PRO A 431 26.79 23.07 -15.12
C PRO A 431 26.35 21.60 -15.02
N ASN A 432 25.22 21.31 -14.35
CA ASN A 432 24.72 19.94 -14.27
C ASN A 432 24.11 19.50 -15.61
N LEU A 433 24.16 18.24 -15.92
CA LEU A 433 23.61 17.67 -17.14
C LEU A 433 22.08 17.51 -17.07
N TYR A 434 21.56 17.28 -15.88
CA TYR A 434 20.13 17.14 -15.59
C TYR A 434 19.71 18.17 -14.57
N THR A 435 18.44 18.55 -14.61
CA THR A 435 17.85 19.56 -13.73
C THR A 435 17.60 19.07 -12.31
N THR A 436 17.78 17.77 -12.05
CA THR A 436 17.59 17.17 -10.73
C THR A 436 18.75 16.27 -10.34
N THR A 437 19.00 16.14 -9.05
CA THR A 437 19.95 15.22 -8.44
C THR A 437 19.31 14.58 -7.21
N ARG A 438 19.43 13.25 -7.05
CA ARG A 438 19.01 12.57 -5.82
C ARG A 438 19.95 12.94 -4.69
N ALA A 439 19.42 13.47 -3.59
CA ALA A 439 20.23 13.92 -2.44
C ALA A 439 19.50 13.66 -1.11
N ASN A 440 20.28 13.56 -0.02
CA ASN A 440 19.77 13.50 1.35
C ASN A 440 19.52 14.93 1.86
N VAL A 441 18.35 15.52 1.55
CA VAL A 441 18.09 16.95 1.76
C VAL A 441 16.91 17.16 2.64
N GLY A 442 16.49 16.84 3.53
CA GLY A 442 15.29 17.22 4.28
C GLY A 442 15.22 16.55 5.64
N GLU A 443 14.39 17.12 6.44
CA GLU A 443 14.05 16.57 7.74
C GLU A 443 12.55 16.61 7.96
N MET A 444 12.00 15.54 8.53
CA MET A 444 10.59 15.45 8.91
C MET A 444 10.46 14.83 10.29
N SER A 445 9.59 15.40 11.13
CA SER A 445 9.24 14.81 12.41
C SER A 445 7.83 14.22 12.40
N ASN A 446 7.66 13.14 13.15
CA ASN A 446 6.37 12.54 13.48
C ASN A 446 6.27 12.32 14.98
N ARG A 447 5.12 12.59 15.57
CA ARG A 447 4.84 12.32 16.98
C ARG A 447 3.41 11.88 17.16
N GLY A 448 3.18 11.06 18.15
CA GLY A 448 1.83 10.59 18.42
C GLY A 448 1.71 9.87 19.75
N ILE A 449 0.47 9.53 20.05
CA ILE A 449 0.09 8.70 21.20
C ILE A 449 -0.61 7.47 20.65
N GLU A 450 -0.26 6.30 21.18
CA GLU A 450 -0.90 5.03 20.87
C GLU A 450 -1.42 4.41 22.16
N VAL A 451 -2.66 3.94 22.14
CA VAL A 451 -3.32 3.29 23.28
C VAL A 451 -3.95 2.00 22.80
N MET A 452 -3.70 0.92 23.50
CA MET A 452 -4.41 -0.34 23.34
C MET A 452 -4.93 -0.79 24.70
N ILE A 453 -6.22 -1.08 24.77
CA ILE A 453 -6.87 -1.63 25.97
C ILE A 453 -7.62 -2.89 25.60
N ASN A 454 -7.27 -4.00 26.24
CA ASN A 454 -8.01 -5.24 26.20
C ASN A 454 -8.79 -5.41 27.50
N ALA A 455 -10.07 -5.71 27.38
CA ALA A 455 -10.94 -5.92 28.52
C ALA A 455 -11.75 -7.21 28.37
N ILE A 456 -12.02 -7.88 29.49
CA ILE A 456 -12.97 -8.98 29.60
C ILE A 456 -14.11 -8.49 30.53
N PRO A 457 -15.06 -7.67 30.01
CA PRO A 457 -16.12 -7.09 30.82
C PRO A 457 -16.99 -8.17 31.51
N VAL A 458 -17.26 -9.24 30.79
CA VAL A 458 -18.06 -10.36 31.32
C VAL A 458 -17.31 -11.69 31.15
N LYS A 459 -17.20 -12.43 32.24
CA LYS A 459 -16.64 -13.78 32.25
C LYS A 459 -17.42 -14.63 33.24
N THR A 460 -18.30 -15.48 32.70
CA THR A 460 -19.05 -16.48 33.48
C THR A 460 -18.77 -17.88 32.94
N HIS A 461 -19.40 -18.89 33.46
CA HIS A 461 -19.30 -20.26 32.98
C HIS A 461 -19.72 -20.37 31.49
N ASP A 462 -20.80 -19.72 31.10
CA ASP A 462 -21.41 -19.85 29.79
C ASP A 462 -21.12 -18.67 28.85
N LEU A 463 -20.78 -17.49 29.39
CA LEU A 463 -20.62 -16.24 28.63
C LEU A 463 -19.24 -15.64 28.88
N THR A 464 -18.51 -15.42 27.80
CA THR A 464 -17.29 -14.58 27.81
C THR A 464 -17.46 -13.48 26.78
N TRP A 465 -17.32 -12.24 27.22
CA TRP A 465 -17.21 -11.09 26.34
C TRP A 465 -15.82 -10.46 26.49
N SER A 466 -15.09 -10.36 25.39
CA SER A 466 -13.80 -9.67 25.31
C SER A 466 -13.86 -8.53 24.31
N SER A 467 -13.24 -7.43 24.65
CA SER A 467 -13.18 -6.22 23.83
C SER A 467 -11.76 -5.71 23.74
N THR A 468 -11.36 -5.22 22.57
CA THR A 468 -10.11 -4.51 22.34
C THR A 468 -10.42 -3.13 21.79
N ILE A 469 -9.91 -2.10 22.44
CA ILE A 469 -9.96 -0.71 21.98
C ILE A 469 -8.54 -0.31 21.60
N THR A 470 -8.39 0.26 20.41
CA THR A 470 -7.13 0.87 19.94
C THR A 470 -7.38 2.32 19.58
N PHE A 471 -6.49 3.19 19.99
CA PHE A 471 -6.52 4.60 19.65
C PHE A 471 -5.11 5.04 19.25
N SER A 472 -4.99 5.78 18.17
CA SER A 472 -3.70 6.33 17.76
C SER A 472 -3.84 7.72 17.16
N THR A 473 -2.84 8.57 17.42
CA THR A 473 -2.69 9.87 16.78
C THR A 473 -1.36 9.93 16.05
N ASN A 474 -1.31 10.72 14.99
CA ASN A 474 -0.06 11.03 14.31
C ASN A 474 -0.06 12.49 13.86
N THR A 475 1.00 13.20 14.18
CA THR A 475 1.24 14.57 13.69
C THR A 475 2.61 14.62 13.06
N ASN A 476 2.65 14.74 11.74
CA ASN A 476 3.87 14.96 10.99
C ASN A 476 4.18 16.47 10.86
N LYS A 477 5.44 16.80 10.65
CA LYS A 477 5.88 18.17 10.37
C LYS A 477 7.15 18.16 9.54
N LEU A 478 7.11 18.81 8.37
CA LEU A 478 8.31 19.06 7.58
C LEU A 478 9.19 20.08 8.33
N LYS A 479 10.45 19.76 8.57
CA LYS A 479 11.40 20.61 9.29
C LYS A 479 12.32 21.37 8.36
N SER A 480 12.76 20.71 7.29
CA SER A 480 13.72 21.28 6.33
C SER A 480 13.56 20.64 4.97
N LEU A 481 13.86 21.40 3.92
CA LEU A 481 14.04 20.97 2.52
C LEU A 481 15.49 21.20 2.06
N SER A 482 16.41 21.49 2.96
CA SER A 482 17.78 21.85 2.65
C SER A 482 18.75 21.16 3.59
N ASN A 483 20.01 21.07 3.17
CA ASN A 483 21.15 20.69 4.00
C ASN A 483 22.33 21.66 3.73
N ASP A 484 23.53 21.37 4.22
CA ASP A 484 24.70 22.24 4.05
C ASP A 484 25.14 22.36 2.59
N LEU A 485 24.96 21.31 1.78
CA LEU A 485 25.38 21.24 0.38
C LEU A 485 24.28 21.72 -0.58
N TYR A 486 23.03 21.42 -0.27
CA TYR A 486 21.88 21.69 -1.13
C TYR A 486 20.94 22.66 -0.42
N LYS A 487 20.94 23.92 -0.86
CA LYS A 487 20.12 24.99 -0.27
C LYS A 487 19.08 25.45 -1.28
N THR A 488 17.80 25.21 -0.96
CA THR A 488 16.69 25.75 -1.75
C THR A 488 16.34 27.18 -1.30
N SER A 489 15.95 28.01 -2.25
CA SER A 489 15.40 29.35 -1.97
C SER A 489 13.92 29.29 -1.61
N SER A 490 13.24 28.19 -1.94
CA SER A 490 11.82 28.01 -1.65
C SER A 490 11.62 27.23 -0.36
N ASP A 491 10.68 27.66 0.46
CA ASP A 491 10.24 26.95 1.67
C ASP A 491 9.10 25.94 1.40
N TYR A 492 8.65 25.84 0.14
CA TYR A 492 7.57 24.93 -0.29
C TYR A 492 7.76 24.42 -1.71
N PHE A 493 6.99 23.40 -2.04
CA PHE A 493 6.68 22.98 -3.41
C PHE A 493 5.24 22.47 -3.51
N MET A 494 4.69 22.52 -4.73
CA MET A 494 3.35 22.02 -5.03
C MET A 494 3.41 20.57 -5.51
N THR A 495 2.31 19.82 -5.28
CA THR A 495 2.16 18.42 -5.69
C THR A 495 0.68 18.05 -5.83
N GLY A 496 0.37 16.82 -6.24
CA GLY A 496 -1.00 16.34 -6.35
C GLY A 496 -1.70 16.88 -7.58
N TRP A 497 -1.14 16.55 -8.77
CA TRP A 497 -1.71 16.97 -10.04
C TRP A 497 -3.13 16.45 -10.23
N ILE A 498 -4.05 17.37 -10.51
CA ILE A 498 -5.42 17.10 -10.94
C ILE A 498 -5.46 17.23 -12.47
N GLU A 499 -5.98 16.19 -13.12
CA GLU A 499 -6.04 16.07 -14.58
C GLU A 499 -6.95 17.11 -15.25
N GLU A 500 -6.97 17.09 -16.59
CA GLU A 500 -7.93 17.84 -17.39
C GLU A 500 -9.38 17.51 -17.02
N PRO A 501 -10.29 18.52 -17.04
CA PRO A 501 -10.10 19.89 -17.50
C PRO A 501 -9.53 20.86 -16.44
N VAL A 502 -9.38 20.44 -15.19
CA VAL A 502 -9.02 21.33 -14.06
C VAL A 502 -7.55 21.80 -14.11
N LYS A 503 -6.61 20.89 -14.44
CA LYS A 503 -5.17 21.19 -14.69
C LYS A 503 -4.48 21.99 -13.59
N THR A 504 -4.49 21.53 -12.36
CA THR A 504 -3.84 22.23 -11.24
C THR A 504 -3.21 21.26 -10.24
N GLU A 505 -2.31 21.74 -9.42
CA GLU A 505 -1.81 21.02 -8.26
C GLU A 505 -2.67 21.35 -7.04
N SER A 506 -2.98 20.32 -6.25
CA SER A 506 -3.96 20.37 -5.16
C SER A 506 -3.36 20.39 -3.76
N HIS A 507 -2.06 20.15 -3.63
CA HIS A 507 -1.40 20.05 -2.33
C HIS A 507 -0.16 20.91 -2.27
N ILE A 508 0.17 21.36 -1.07
CA ILE A 508 1.41 22.07 -0.77
C ILE A 508 2.21 21.32 0.29
N VAL A 509 3.50 21.18 0.05
CA VAL A 509 4.47 20.68 1.03
C VAL A 509 5.34 21.87 1.44
N ARG A 510 5.19 22.35 2.69
CA ARG A 510 5.83 23.57 3.19
C ARG A 510 6.55 23.31 4.51
N ILE A 511 7.74 23.94 4.67
CA ILE A 511 8.51 23.90 5.92
C ILE A 511 7.66 24.45 7.07
N GLY A 512 7.68 23.74 8.19
CA GLY A 512 6.90 24.09 9.37
C GLY A 512 5.45 23.59 9.39
N HIS A 513 4.94 23.05 8.27
CA HIS A 513 3.59 22.55 8.09
C HIS A 513 3.50 21.02 8.07
N ARG A 514 2.29 20.51 8.08
CA ARG A 514 2.01 19.09 7.89
C ARG A 514 2.15 18.72 6.41
N VAL A 515 2.65 17.52 6.14
CA VAL A 515 2.50 16.92 4.82
C VAL A 515 1.05 16.52 4.61
N GLY A 516 0.54 16.72 3.40
CA GLY A 516 -0.85 16.44 3.05
C GLY A 516 -1.80 17.64 3.16
N ASP A 517 -1.26 18.85 3.32
CA ASP A 517 -2.05 20.09 3.28
C ASP A 517 -2.63 20.29 1.88
N ILE A 518 -3.97 20.28 1.80
CA ILE A 518 -4.76 20.59 0.60
C ILE A 518 -4.74 22.08 0.41
N TYR A 519 -4.36 22.55 -0.79
CA TYR A 519 -4.09 23.97 -1.03
C TYR A 519 -4.77 24.46 -2.30
N GLY A 520 -5.62 25.46 -2.17
CA GLY A 520 -6.41 25.97 -3.30
C GLY A 520 -7.19 27.22 -2.94
N PHE A 521 -8.09 27.66 -3.82
CA PHE A 521 -8.93 28.81 -3.60
C PHE A 521 -10.07 28.48 -2.64
N LYS A 522 -10.34 29.40 -1.71
CA LYS A 522 -11.46 29.27 -0.77
C LYS A 522 -12.68 30.00 -1.33
N VAL A 523 -13.76 29.26 -1.51
CA VAL A 523 -15.08 29.83 -1.86
C VAL A 523 -15.97 29.88 -0.62
N VAL A 524 -16.77 30.94 -0.52
CA VAL A 524 -17.67 31.19 0.60
C VAL A 524 -19.15 31.21 0.18
N GLY A 525 -19.41 31.20 -1.10
CA GLY A 525 -20.76 31.21 -1.65
C GLY A 525 -20.79 31.25 -3.16
N VAL A 526 -21.98 31.48 -3.72
CA VAL A 526 -22.21 31.83 -5.12
C VAL A 526 -23.10 33.09 -5.20
N ASP A 527 -22.97 33.84 -6.28
CA ASP A 527 -23.89 34.94 -6.59
C ASP A 527 -25.24 34.43 -7.10
N ASP A 528 -26.16 35.34 -7.47
CA ASP A 528 -27.49 34.99 -8.00
C ASP A 528 -27.45 34.29 -9.37
N ASN A 529 -26.32 34.40 -10.08
CA ASN A 529 -26.04 33.75 -11.36
C ASN A 529 -25.29 32.42 -11.21
N GLY A 530 -25.01 31.98 -9.97
CA GLY A 530 -24.29 30.75 -9.67
C GLY A 530 -22.79 30.84 -9.89
N LYS A 531 -22.20 32.02 -9.96
CA LYS A 531 -20.74 32.20 -10.01
C LYS A 531 -20.15 32.23 -8.61
N TRP A 532 -18.94 31.70 -8.46
CA TRP A 532 -18.24 31.62 -7.17
C TRP A 532 -18.02 33.00 -6.53
N ILE A 533 -18.12 33.07 -5.22
CA ILE A 533 -17.64 34.16 -4.37
C ILE A 533 -16.45 33.64 -3.60
N TYR A 534 -15.27 34.19 -3.85
CA TYR A 534 -14.01 33.80 -3.25
C TYR A 534 -13.69 34.61 -2.01
N LEU A 535 -12.88 34.00 -1.13
CA LEU A 535 -12.21 34.73 -0.05
C LEU A 535 -10.75 34.90 -0.44
N ASN A 536 -10.32 36.17 -0.69
CA ASN A 536 -8.94 36.48 -1.05
C ASN A 536 -8.00 36.40 0.18
N HIS A 537 -6.68 36.60 -0.03
CA HIS A 537 -5.67 36.57 1.04
C HIS A 537 -5.86 37.65 2.12
N GLU A 538 -6.53 38.75 1.79
CA GLU A 538 -6.88 39.81 2.74
C GLU A 538 -8.14 39.51 3.56
N GLY A 539 -8.80 38.38 3.30
CA GLY A 539 -10.04 37.98 3.96
C GLY A 539 -11.29 38.71 3.44
N LYS A 540 -11.22 39.32 2.24
CA LYS A 540 -12.35 39.95 1.59
C LYS A 540 -13.06 38.99 0.62
N GLU A 541 -14.37 39.09 0.57
CA GLU A 541 -15.19 38.44 -0.43
C GLU A 541 -15.03 39.13 -1.79
N VAL A 542 -14.71 38.35 -2.83
CA VAL A 542 -14.50 38.83 -4.21
C VAL A 542 -15.33 37.97 -5.16
N ASN A 543 -16.11 38.62 -6.03
CA ASN A 543 -16.89 37.95 -7.03
C ASN A 543 -16.00 37.29 -8.10
N TYR A 544 -16.51 36.25 -8.75
CA TYR A 544 -15.81 35.50 -9.80
C TYR A 544 -15.16 36.39 -10.87
N ASP A 545 -15.91 37.37 -11.38
CA ASP A 545 -15.46 38.25 -12.48
C ASP A 545 -14.32 39.19 -12.08
N ASP A 546 -14.18 39.51 -10.80
CA ASP A 546 -13.17 40.42 -10.24
C ASP A 546 -11.99 39.64 -9.60
N PHE A 547 -12.09 38.32 -9.47
CA PHE A 547 -11.09 37.48 -8.82
C PHE A 547 -9.94 37.13 -9.77
N THR A 548 -8.72 37.49 -9.41
CA THR A 548 -7.54 37.37 -10.28
C THR A 548 -6.93 36.00 -10.35
N HIS A 549 -7.35 35.06 -9.49
CA HIS A 549 -6.77 33.71 -9.33
C HIS A 549 -5.27 33.74 -9.02
N ALA A 550 -4.82 34.77 -8.31
CA ALA A 550 -3.43 34.93 -7.91
C ALA A 550 -2.99 33.83 -6.95
N PHE A 551 -1.73 33.42 -7.02
CA PHE A 551 -1.20 32.33 -6.15
C PHE A 551 -1.35 32.71 -4.66
N GLU A 552 -1.22 33.95 -4.31
CA GLU A 552 -1.32 34.50 -2.95
C GLU A 552 -2.72 34.32 -2.35
N ASP A 553 -3.76 34.18 -3.18
CA ASP A 553 -5.14 33.97 -2.73
C ASP A 553 -5.43 32.49 -2.40
N LYS A 554 -4.53 31.58 -2.74
CA LYS A 554 -4.65 30.18 -2.33
C LYS A 554 -4.41 30.02 -0.83
N GLN A 555 -5.16 29.13 -0.20
CA GLN A 555 -5.14 28.88 1.24
C GLN A 555 -5.10 27.37 1.52
N ILE A 556 -4.71 27.00 2.75
CA ILE A 556 -4.88 25.61 3.22
C ILE A 556 -6.38 25.37 3.44
N LEU A 557 -6.94 24.47 2.65
CA LEU A 557 -8.35 24.11 2.66
C LEU A 557 -8.66 22.93 3.61
N GLY A 558 -7.63 22.17 3.97
CA GLY A 558 -7.73 20.98 4.82
C GLY A 558 -6.45 20.20 4.80
N ASN A 559 -6.48 18.97 5.32
CA ASN A 559 -5.36 18.03 5.28
C ASN A 559 -5.88 16.61 5.06
N GLY A 560 -5.31 15.89 4.10
CA GLY A 560 -5.73 14.54 3.73
C GLY A 560 -5.25 13.42 4.66
N VAL A 561 -4.46 13.73 5.70
CA VAL A 561 -3.98 12.74 6.68
C VAL A 561 -4.87 12.79 7.93
N PRO A 562 -5.50 11.68 8.34
CA PRO A 562 -6.28 11.61 9.57
C PRO A 562 -5.47 12.05 10.80
N LYS A 563 -6.11 12.80 11.70
CA LYS A 563 -5.49 13.20 12.97
C LYS A 563 -5.46 12.05 13.98
N TRP A 564 -6.49 11.20 13.97
CA TRP A 564 -6.59 10.07 14.89
C TRP A 564 -7.39 8.92 14.28
N TYR A 565 -7.08 7.73 14.77
CA TYR A 565 -7.73 6.48 14.42
C TYR A 565 -8.28 5.82 15.66
N LEU A 566 -9.40 5.14 15.52
CA LEU A 566 -10.04 4.37 16.58
C LEU A 566 -10.40 2.98 16.05
N GLY A 567 -10.05 1.94 16.81
CA GLY A 567 -10.50 0.56 16.57
C GLY A 567 -11.28 0.06 17.76
N PHE A 568 -12.36 -0.70 17.51
CA PHE A 568 -13.16 -1.32 18.57
C PHE A 568 -13.60 -2.70 18.13
N ASN A 569 -12.93 -3.73 18.66
CA ASN A 569 -13.14 -5.12 18.31
C ASN A 569 -13.79 -5.85 19.47
N ASN A 570 -14.87 -6.59 19.21
CA ASN A 570 -15.63 -7.31 20.20
C ASN A 570 -15.74 -8.78 19.82
N GLN A 571 -15.55 -9.64 20.79
CA GLN A 571 -15.78 -11.07 20.67
C GLN A 571 -16.66 -11.55 21.85
N VAL A 572 -17.78 -12.15 21.54
CA VAL A 572 -18.70 -12.74 22.50
C VAL A 572 -18.80 -14.22 22.25
N LYS A 573 -18.53 -15.02 23.28
CA LYS A 573 -18.74 -16.48 23.27
C LYS A 573 -19.83 -16.81 24.28
N TYR A 574 -20.92 -17.42 23.78
CA TYR A 574 -22.01 -17.89 24.61
C TYR A 574 -22.28 -19.35 24.32
N LYS A 575 -21.90 -20.23 25.29
CA LYS A 575 -21.93 -21.68 25.10
C LYS A 575 -21.20 -22.11 23.84
N ASN A 576 -21.92 -22.56 22.82
CA ASN A 576 -21.38 -23.00 21.53
C ASN A 576 -21.36 -21.90 20.46
N TRP A 577 -21.98 -20.76 20.72
CA TRP A 577 -22.00 -19.61 19.80
C TRP A 577 -20.77 -18.73 19.98
N ASP A 578 -20.27 -18.19 18.90
CA ASP A 578 -19.30 -17.11 18.89
C ASP A 578 -19.74 -16.00 17.95
N LEU A 579 -19.67 -14.76 18.42
CA LEU A 579 -19.91 -13.55 17.65
C LEU A 579 -18.66 -12.69 17.69
N ALA A 580 -18.18 -12.26 16.52
CA ALA A 580 -17.10 -11.29 16.40
C ALA A 580 -17.57 -10.09 15.59
N VAL A 581 -17.30 -8.87 16.09
CA VAL A 581 -17.60 -7.61 15.40
C VAL A 581 -16.36 -6.75 15.46
N ASN A 582 -15.78 -6.44 14.28
CA ASN A 582 -14.60 -5.61 14.15
C ASN A 582 -15.00 -4.27 13.54
N MET A 583 -14.59 -3.20 14.20
CA MET A 583 -14.94 -1.83 13.86
C MET A 583 -13.70 -0.95 13.87
N ARG A 584 -13.65 0.01 12.98
CA ARG A 584 -12.59 1.03 12.93
C ARG A 584 -13.07 2.34 12.34
N GLY A 585 -12.36 3.41 12.64
CA GLY A 585 -12.61 4.72 12.04
C GLY A 585 -11.36 5.55 11.94
N ALA A 586 -11.41 6.53 11.05
CA ALA A 586 -10.39 7.56 10.88
C ALA A 586 -11.07 8.92 10.88
N PHE A 587 -10.45 9.91 11.53
CA PHE A 587 -11.11 11.16 11.84
C PHE A 587 -10.17 12.36 11.76
N GLY A 588 -10.77 13.54 11.51
CA GLY A 588 -10.11 14.82 11.49
C GLY A 588 -9.26 15.03 10.23
N PHE A 589 -9.75 14.60 9.07
CA PHE A 589 -9.11 14.79 7.77
C PHE A 589 -10.12 15.16 6.70
N GLN A 590 -9.63 15.64 5.56
CA GLN A 590 -10.44 16.06 4.43
C GLN A 590 -10.09 15.25 3.18
N ILE A 591 -11.08 15.15 2.29
CA ILE A 591 -10.97 14.48 1.00
C ILE A 591 -11.34 15.46 -0.11
N ILE A 592 -10.51 15.53 -1.14
CA ILE A 592 -10.85 16.17 -2.40
C ILE A 592 -11.76 15.20 -3.15
N ASN A 593 -13.02 15.55 -3.28
CA ASN A 593 -14.01 14.74 -3.98
C ASN A 593 -13.89 14.94 -5.49
N GLY A 594 -13.03 14.18 -6.15
CA GLY A 594 -12.83 14.23 -7.59
C GLY A 594 -14.09 13.79 -8.37
N VAL A 595 -14.85 12.83 -7.83
CA VAL A 595 -16.10 12.38 -8.47
C VAL A 595 -17.07 13.55 -8.63
N ARG A 596 -17.31 14.33 -7.57
CA ARG A 596 -18.15 15.52 -7.65
C ARG A 596 -17.54 16.61 -8.54
N MET A 597 -16.26 16.91 -8.36
CA MET A 597 -15.58 17.96 -9.10
C MET A 597 -15.65 17.78 -10.62
N PHE A 598 -15.55 16.53 -11.08
CA PHE A 598 -15.60 16.23 -12.51
C PHE A 598 -17.02 15.96 -13.03
N TYR A 599 -17.90 15.31 -12.26
CA TYR A 599 -19.21 14.87 -12.75
C TYR A 599 -20.38 15.78 -12.33
N GLU A 600 -20.14 16.78 -11.48
CA GLU A 600 -21.02 17.94 -11.30
C GLU A 600 -20.71 19.06 -12.31
N ASN A 601 -19.73 18.85 -13.19
CA ASN A 601 -19.29 19.83 -14.18
C ASN A 601 -20.31 19.98 -15.31
N ARG A 602 -21.00 21.12 -15.38
CA ARG A 602 -22.02 21.42 -16.37
C ARG A 602 -21.49 22.00 -17.67
N SER A 603 -20.19 22.35 -17.75
CA SER A 603 -19.54 22.78 -18.99
C SER A 603 -19.43 21.62 -20.00
N ARG A 604 -19.25 20.40 -19.53
CA ARG A 604 -19.16 19.19 -20.35
C ARG A 604 -20.56 18.69 -20.70
N GLN A 605 -21.11 19.15 -21.79
CA GLN A 605 -22.48 18.82 -22.22
C GLN A 605 -22.61 17.41 -22.82
N ASP A 606 -21.52 16.85 -23.28
CA ASP A 606 -21.35 15.55 -23.92
C ASP A 606 -21.23 14.37 -22.93
N TRP A 607 -20.99 14.64 -21.64
CA TRP A 607 -20.88 13.62 -20.59
C TRP A 607 -22.16 13.47 -19.79
N ASN A 608 -22.41 12.25 -19.32
CA ASN A 608 -23.37 12.02 -18.23
C ASN A 608 -22.87 12.72 -16.96
N ARG A 609 -23.78 13.13 -16.09
CA ARG A 609 -23.48 13.95 -14.91
C ARG A 609 -24.23 13.43 -13.70
N LEU A 610 -23.69 13.75 -12.52
CA LEU A 610 -24.41 13.55 -11.28
C LEU A 610 -25.67 14.43 -11.25
N ARG A 611 -26.73 13.93 -10.64
CA ARG A 611 -27.96 14.72 -10.46
C ARG A 611 -27.72 15.98 -9.65
N SER A 612 -26.79 15.92 -8.67
CA SER A 612 -26.36 17.05 -7.85
C SER A 612 -25.77 18.22 -8.65
N ALA A 613 -25.36 18.02 -9.91
CA ALA A 613 -24.94 19.10 -10.81
C ALA A 613 -26.03 20.18 -11.03
N TYR A 614 -27.30 19.85 -10.74
CA TYR A 614 -28.45 20.73 -10.90
C TYR A 614 -29.00 21.24 -9.56
N ASP A 615 -28.35 20.86 -8.45
CA ASP A 615 -28.73 21.34 -7.12
C ASP A 615 -28.21 22.77 -6.88
N LYS A 616 -28.90 23.47 -5.99
CA LYS A 616 -28.47 24.79 -5.55
C LYS A 616 -27.20 24.69 -4.68
N VAL A 617 -26.13 25.30 -5.14
CA VAL A 617 -24.88 25.42 -4.39
C VAL A 617 -25.07 26.45 -3.29
N PHE A 618 -24.66 26.13 -2.06
CA PHE A 618 -24.92 26.90 -0.84
C PHE A 618 -26.42 27.28 -0.64
N GLY A 619 -27.34 26.47 -1.22
CA GLY A 619 -28.77 26.72 -1.15
C GLY A 619 -29.28 27.91 -1.98
N LYS A 620 -28.40 28.59 -2.77
CA LYS A 620 -28.71 29.85 -3.45
C LYS A 620 -29.01 29.67 -4.94
N ALA A 621 -28.06 29.22 -5.73
CA ALA A 621 -28.20 29.07 -7.19
C ALA A 621 -27.49 27.80 -7.67
N VAL A 622 -27.89 27.32 -8.86
CA VAL A 622 -27.17 26.22 -9.54
C VAL A 622 -25.83 26.77 -10.06
N LEU A 623 -24.76 26.00 -9.94
CA LEU A 623 -23.43 26.42 -10.35
C LEU A 623 -23.41 26.84 -11.84
N ASN A 624 -22.79 27.98 -12.12
CA ASN A 624 -22.61 28.48 -13.48
C ASN A 624 -21.62 27.61 -14.25
N THR A 625 -21.88 27.39 -15.53
CA THR A 625 -21.01 26.57 -16.41
C THR A 625 -19.60 27.14 -16.55
N LEU A 626 -19.40 28.45 -16.45
CA LEU A 626 -18.08 29.09 -16.47
C LEU A 626 -17.21 28.74 -15.24
N CYS A 627 -17.84 28.36 -14.15
CA CYS A 627 -17.19 28.08 -12.85
C CYS A 627 -16.96 26.58 -12.58
N SER A 628 -17.32 25.70 -13.50
CA SER A 628 -17.36 24.24 -13.24
C SER A 628 -16.04 23.54 -13.45
N GLU A 629 -15.01 24.15 -14.03
CA GLU A 629 -13.71 23.51 -14.32
C GLU A 629 -12.61 24.02 -13.38
N GLU A 630 -12.89 24.00 -12.07
CA GLU A 630 -11.99 24.57 -11.09
C GLU A 630 -11.93 23.74 -9.81
N PHE A 631 -10.73 23.62 -9.26
CA PHE A 631 -10.51 23.07 -7.92
C PHE A 631 -10.58 24.19 -6.87
N ASN A 632 -11.51 24.05 -5.92
CA ASN A 632 -11.65 24.97 -4.79
C ASN A 632 -12.23 24.26 -3.56
N SER A 633 -12.42 25.01 -2.46
CA SER A 633 -12.86 24.46 -1.18
C SER A 633 -14.24 23.79 -1.19
N TYR A 634 -15.10 24.01 -2.19
CA TYR A 634 -16.41 23.35 -2.30
C TYR A 634 -16.31 21.86 -2.50
N TYR A 635 -15.23 21.40 -3.13
CA TYR A 635 -14.96 19.99 -3.39
C TYR A 635 -14.06 19.33 -2.34
N VAL A 636 -13.70 20.07 -1.29
CA VAL A 636 -12.96 19.53 -0.14
C VAL A 636 -13.96 19.20 0.97
N GLU A 637 -14.17 17.93 1.19
CA GLU A 637 -15.19 17.42 2.11
C GLU A 637 -14.55 16.81 3.36
N ASP A 638 -15.35 16.69 4.43
CA ASP A 638 -14.95 15.94 5.61
C ASP A 638 -14.85 14.44 5.27
N GLY A 639 -13.68 13.86 5.58
CA GLY A 639 -13.36 12.46 5.30
C GLY A 639 -13.66 11.53 6.46
N ASP A 640 -14.16 12.01 7.59
CA ASP A 640 -14.40 11.22 8.79
C ASP A 640 -15.32 10.02 8.52
N TYR A 641 -14.92 8.86 9.05
CA TYR A 641 -15.75 7.67 8.93
C TYR A 641 -15.63 6.73 10.13
N TRP A 642 -16.67 5.93 10.32
CA TRP A 642 -16.70 4.76 11.16
C TRP A 642 -17.19 3.55 10.36
N LYS A 643 -16.40 2.46 10.34
CA LYS A 643 -16.74 1.23 9.60
C LYS A 643 -16.94 0.06 10.57
N ILE A 644 -17.94 -0.76 10.27
CA ILE A 644 -18.05 -2.12 10.76
C ILE A 644 -17.46 -3.01 9.65
N ASP A 645 -16.18 -3.37 9.81
CA ASP A 645 -15.45 -4.12 8.78
C ASP A 645 -16.01 -5.51 8.59
N ASN A 646 -16.27 -6.21 9.69
CA ASN A 646 -16.92 -7.51 9.59
C ASN A 646 -17.76 -7.85 10.83
N ILE A 647 -18.77 -8.67 10.58
CA ILE A 647 -19.61 -9.32 11.58
C ILE A 647 -19.58 -10.82 11.27
N THR A 648 -19.05 -11.61 12.20
CA THR A 648 -19.00 -13.07 12.07
C THR A 648 -19.80 -13.72 13.19
N LEU A 649 -20.77 -14.56 12.82
CA LEU A 649 -21.50 -15.43 13.73
C LEU A 649 -21.12 -16.89 13.48
N GLY A 650 -20.67 -17.59 14.49
CA GLY A 650 -20.27 -18.99 14.42
C GLY A 650 -20.99 -19.87 15.42
N TYR A 651 -21.17 -21.14 15.08
CA TYR A 651 -21.65 -22.17 15.99
C TYR A 651 -20.69 -23.36 15.98
N ASN A 652 -20.25 -23.77 17.16
CA ASN A 652 -19.25 -24.81 17.37
C ASN A 652 -19.96 -26.10 17.86
N PHE A 653 -20.04 -27.10 17.00
CA PHE A 653 -20.44 -28.42 17.37
C PHE A 653 -19.25 -29.12 18.04
N LYS A 654 -19.49 -29.75 19.18
CA LYS A 654 -18.52 -30.67 19.79
C LYS A 654 -18.48 -31.93 18.93
N LYS A 655 -17.77 -32.95 19.36
CA LYS A 655 -17.59 -34.24 18.65
C LYS A 655 -18.87 -34.69 17.92
N ILE A 656 -18.76 -34.96 16.62
CA ILE A 656 -19.84 -35.54 15.79
C ILE A 656 -19.42 -36.90 15.29
N GLY A 657 -20.07 -37.96 15.83
CA GLY A 657 -19.74 -39.33 15.48
C GLY A 657 -18.31 -39.73 15.89
N LYS A 658 -17.73 -40.69 15.16
CA LYS A 658 -16.41 -41.26 15.48
C LYS A 658 -15.24 -40.47 14.95
N TYR A 659 -15.39 -39.80 13.81
CA TYR A 659 -14.28 -39.25 13.03
C TYR A 659 -14.14 -37.74 13.13
N ILE A 660 -15.23 -36.98 13.39
CA ILE A 660 -15.20 -35.52 13.46
C ILE A 660 -15.05 -35.09 14.93
N LYS A 661 -13.88 -34.57 15.29
CA LYS A 661 -13.59 -34.06 16.63
C LYS A 661 -14.27 -32.71 16.90
N ALA A 662 -14.34 -31.85 15.92
CA ALA A 662 -15.01 -30.57 15.99
C ALA A 662 -15.51 -30.16 14.62
N LEU A 663 -16.67 -29.48 14.58
CA LEU A 663 -17.22 -28.82 13.41
C LEU A 663 -17.63 -27.40 13.82
N ARG A 664 -17.17 -26.40 13.06
CA ARG A 664 -17.68 -25.03 13.19
C ARG A 664 -18.33 -24.62 11.90
N LEU A 665 -19.56 -24.10 11.99
CA LEU A 665 -20.25 -23.41 10.90
C LEU A 665 -20.24 -21.92 11.22
N TYR A 666 -20.01 -21.08 10.21
CA TYR A 666 -20.03 -19.64 10.41
C TYR A 666 -20.54 -18.89 9.18
N ALA A 667 -21.07 -17.71 9.45
CA ALA A 667 -21.42 -16.71 8.45
C ALA A 667 -20.72 -15.40 8.78
N THR A 668 -20.19 -14.74 7.75
CA THR A 668 -19.51 -13.44 7.87
C THR A 668 -20.05 -12.46 6.85
N VAL A 669 -20.31 -11.25 7.28
CA VAL A 669 -20.53 -10.09 6.40
C VAL A 669 -19.29 -9.22 6.49
N ASN A 670 -18.60 -9.00 5.36
CA ASN A 670 -17.46 -8.08 5.29
C ASN A 670 -17.90 -6.74 4.68
N ASN A 671 -17.24 -5.65 5.06
CA ASN A 671 -17.62 -4.27 4.74
C ASN A 671 -19.11 -4.04 5.06
N ALA A 672 -19.50 -4.43 6.28
CA ALA A 672 -20.90 -4.54 6.68
C ALA A 672 -21.61 -3.17 6.64
N ILE A 673 -20.99 -2.14 7.26
CA ILE A 673 -21.58 -0.79 7.35
C ILE A 673 -20.45 0.25 7.30
N THR A 674 -20.65 1.31 6.52
CA THR A 674 -19.84 2.54 6.54
C THR A 674 -20.72 3.71 6.95
N ILE A 675 -20.32 4.42 7.99
CA ILE A 675 -20.98 5.63 8.49
C ILE A 675 -20.03 6.80 8.21
N THR A 676 -20.45 7.74 7.36
CA THR A 676 -19.64 8.88 6.93
C THR A 676 -20.53 10.01 6.44
N GLY A 677 -20.01 11.24 6.49
CA GLY A 677 -20.59 12.41 5.83
C GLY A 677 -20.07 12.65 4.41
N TYR A 678 -19.04 11.90 3.99
CA TYR A 678 -18.45 12.02 2.68
C TYR A 678 -19.44 11.63 1.58
N LYS A 679 -19.50 12.42 0.50
CA LYS A 679 -20.48 12.25 -0.60
C LYS A 679 -19.94 11.46 -1.79
N GLY A 680 -18.68 11.04 -1.76
CA GLY A 680 -18.11 10.14 -2.76
C GLY A 680 -18.48 8.67 -2.52
N ILE A 681 -17.81 7.76 -3.25
CA ILE A 681 -18.10 6.33 -3.23
C ILE A 681 -17.67 5.71 -1.89
N ASP A 682 -16.46 6.03 -1.42
CA ASP A 682 -15.91 5.52 -0.16
C ASP A 682 -14.93 6.55 0.43
N PRO A 683 -15.01 6.88 1.73
CA PRO A 683 -14.10 7.82 2.38
C PRO A 683 -12.68 7.25 2.58
N GLU A 684 -12.48 5.97 2.35
CA GLU A 684 -11.19 5.30 2.53
C GLU A 684 -10.31 5.46 1.29
N VAL A 685 -9.91 6.69 1.03
CA VAL A 685 -8.97 7.05 -0.03
C VAL A 685 -7.52 6.96 0.49
N THR A 686 -6.55 7.06 -0.43
CA THR A 686 -5.14 6.99 -0.02
C THR A 686 -4.79 8.12 0.96
N THR A 687 -4.17 7.77 2.08
CA THR A 687 -3.67 8.70 3.10
C THR A 687 -2.14 8.73 3.16
N ALA A 688 -1.48 8.04 2.22
CA ALA A 688 -0.03 7.96 2.09
C ALA A 688 0.51 8.90 1.00
N GLY A 689 1.82 9.14 1.03
CA GLY A 689 2.50 10.00 0.04
C GLY A 689 2.40 11.48 0.37
N LEU A 690 2.59 12.31 -0.64
CA LEU A 690 2.63 13.78 -0.51
C LEU A 690 1.30 14.46 -0.83
N ASN A 691 0.36 13.73 -1.42
CA ASN A 691 -0.98 14.21 -1.83
C ASN A 691 -2.11 13.30 -1.35
N PRO A 692 -2.18 13.00 -0.03
CA PRO A 692 -3.22 12.16 0.54
C PRO A 692 -4.60 12.81 0.48
N GLY A 693 -5.66 12.00 0.51
CA GLY A 693 -7.03 12.49 0.56
C GLY A 693 -7.55 12.94 -0.81
N TYR A 694 -7.02 12.45 -1.93
CA TYR A 694 -7.57 12.72 -3.26
C TYR A 694 -8.32 11.49 -3.80
N ASP A 695 -9.63 11.62 -3.95
CA ASP A 695 -10.49 10.67 -4.66
C ASP A 695 -10.44 10.99 -6.17
N ASN A 696 -9.66 10.23 -6.92
CA ASN A 696 -9.31 10.50 -8.32
C ASN A 696 -10.30 9.94 -9.36
N ARG A 697 -11.49 9.49 -8.95
CA ARG A 697 -12.53 8.89 -9.82
C ARG A 697 -12.27 7.45 -10.30
N ASP A 698 -11.08 6.92 -10.14
CA ASP A 698 -10.65 5.62 -10.71
C ASP A 698 -10.50 4.53 -9.64
N ILE A 699 -11.11 4.73 -8.49
CA ILE A 699 -11.01 3.82 -7.36
C ILE A 699 -11.96 2.63 -7.59
N TYR A 700 -11.42 1.40 -7.46
CA TYR A 700 -12.24 0.21 -7.41
C TYR A 700 -13.16 0.28 -6.19
N PRO A 701 -14.50 0.22 -6.35
CA PRO A 701 -15.42 0.41 -5.24
C PRO A 701 -15.27 -0.71 -4.20
N HIS A 702 -15.30 -0.35 -2.92
CA HIS A 702 -15.31 -1.33 -1.84
C HIS A 702 -16.60 -2.15 -1.86
N THR A 703 -16.46 -3.46 -1.89
CA THR A 703 -17.59 -4.38 -2.02
C THR A 703 -18.02 -4.95 -0.67
N ARG A 704 -19.32 -5.08 -0.45
CA ARG A 704 -19.85 -5.90 0.64
C ARG A 704 -19.86 -7.34 0.21
N SER A 705 -19.32 -8.26 1.04
CA SER A 705 -19.34 -9.67 0.76
C SER A 705 -19.98 -10.50 1.88
N PHE A 706 -20.66 -11.57 1.50
CA PHE A 706 -21.26 -12.54 2.40
C PHE A 706 -20.51 -13.85 2.27
N THR A 707 -19.97 -14.35 3.38
CA THR A 707 -19.22 -15.60 3.39
C THR A 707 -19.91 -16.61 4.28
N PHE A 708 -20.12 -17.81 3.78
CA PHE A 708 -20.56 -18.96 4.56
C PHE A 708 -19.44 -19.98 4.58
N GLY A 709 -19.08 -20.45 5.76
CA GLY A 709 -17.93 -21.32 5.88
C GLY A 709 -18.11 -22.44 6.89
N THR A 710 -17.31 -23.47 6.72
CA THR A 710 -17.21 -24.61 7.63
C THR A 710 -15.77 -24.92 7.95
N VAL A 711 -15.50 -25.27 9.21
CA VAL A 711 -14.20 -25.78 9.66
C VAL A 711 -14.43 -27.14 10.29
N VAL A 712 -13.78 -28.17 9.74
CA VAL A 712 -13.88 -29.56 10.22
C VAL A 712 -12.52 -30.00 10.77
N THR A 713 -12.51 -30.54 11.97
CA THR A 713 -11.32 -31.16 12.59
C THR A 713 -11.57 -32.66 12.78
N PHE A 714 -10.68 -33.47 12.24
CA PHE A 714 -10.71 -34.93 12.29
C PHE A 714 -9.82 -35.49 13.38
#